data_58f36f76e2b1f8d8c7c0511665983149
#
_entry.id   58f36f76e2b1f8d8c7c0511665983149
#
_cell.length_a   1.000
_cell.length_b   1.000
_cell.length_c   1.000
_cell.angle_alpha   90.00
_cell.angle_beta   90.00
_cell.angle_gamma   90.00
#
_symmetry.space_group_name_H-M   'P 1'
#
loop_
_entity.id
_entity.type
_entity.pdbx_description
1 polymer ?
#
loop_
_entity_poly.entity_id
_entity_poly.type
_entity_poly.pdbx_seq_one_letter_code
_entity_poly.pdbx_strand_id
1 'polypeptide(L)'
;METIILFAPLIGAIICGFGWRIIGETAAQWTATGLLFLACLLSWIVFFSFDGVTQQIPVMRFIESGTLATDWAIRLDRLTAIMLIVVTTVSALVHLYSFGYMDHDPQWKEGESYKPRFFAYLSFFTFAMLALITSDNLVQMFFGWEGVGVASYLLIGFYYRKPSANAAAIKAFVVNRVGDFGFALGIFALFFLTDSINFSDIFASAPTLAETRVTFLWSEWNAVEIVAFLLFIGAMGKSAQLLLHTWLPDAMEGPTPVSALIHAATMVTAGVFLVCRMSPIMEFAPHATAFITVMGAATAFFAATVGLVQTDIKRVIAYSTCSQLGYMFVAAGVGMYSAAMFHLFTHAFFKALLFLGAGSVIHAMHHEQDMMNYGNLRKKIPYTFWAMMIGTLAITGVGIPLTTIGFAGFLSKDAIIESAYAGGSGFGFWALVIAAFMTSFYSWRLIFLTFFGKERGDKHTHEHAHESPMVMLIPLGVLSLGAVFAGMIWYNQFFGHADQVGKFYGIPVAEAHADDHAKDATNGDDHAKADDHGKAKDDDHGGDKAYGGDHHYAFVGKPGEGALYMAPDNHVLDDAHAAPKWVKVSPFIAMVLGLALAYLFYIVNPALPKRLAENQRPLYLFLKNKWYFDELYDAVIVGPIKALGRLLWKGGDGSIIDGFLNGVAMGIVPFFTRLAGRAQSGYIFTYAFWMVIGIAAFVTWMTLGGGAN
;
A
#
# COMPACT_ATOMS: atom_id res chain seq x y z
N MET A 1 16.63 20.05 9.97
CA MET A 1 15.66 20.20 8.85
C MET A 1 14.61 19.12 8.92
N GLU A 2 15.00 17.90 9.18
CA GLU A 2 14.20 16.68 9.17
C GLU A 2 13.01 16.75 10.14
N THR A 3 13.23 17.29 11.34
CA THR A 3 12.17 17.52 12.34
C THR A 3 11.11 18.49 11.83
N ILE A 4 11.50 19.54 11.09
CA ILE A 4 10.53 20.48 10.48
C ILE A 4 9.71 19.75 9.39
N ILE A 5 10.37 18.96 8.54
CA ILE A 5 9.68 18.17 7.50
C ILE A 5 8.63 17.28 8.14
N LEU A 6 8.98 16.58 9.23
CA LEU A 6 8.08 15.66 9.92
C LEU A 6 6.88 16.38 10.55
N PHE A 7 7.11 17.46 11.31
CA PHE A 7 6.07 18.07 12.13
C PHE A 7 5.30 19.23 11.45
N ALA A 8 5.80 19.81 10.36
CA ALA A 8 5.09 20.88 9.66
C ALA A 8 3.67 20.47 9.20
N PRO A 9 3.44 19.28 8.63
CA PRO A 9 2.09 18.85 8.28
C PRO A 9 1.18 18.65 9.51
N LEU A 10 1.72 18.20 10.66
CA LEU A 10 0.96 18.08 11.91
C LEU A 10 0.50 19.44 12.40
N ILE A 11 1.39 20.44 12.38
CA ILE A 11 1.03 21.82 12.74
C ILE A 11 -0.06 22.34 11.81
N GLY A 12 0.05 22.09 10.51
CA GLY A 12 -0.98 22.40 9.52
C GLY A 12 -2.33 21.75 9.82
N ALA A 13 -2.31 20.48 10.20
CA ALA A 13 -3.50 19.72 10.59
C ALA A 13 -4.19 20.32 11.82
N ILE A 14 -3.41 20.69 12.85
CA ILE A 14 -3.91 21.31 14.08
C ILE A 14 -4.52 22.69 13.78
N ILE A 15 -3.84 23.52 12.99
CA ILE A 15 -4.33 24.84 12.59
C ILE A 15 -5.65 24.73 11.82
N CYS A 16 -5.73 23.86 10.83
CA CYS A 16 -6.96 23.63 10.07
C CYS A 16 -8.06 22.99 10.94
N GLY A 17 -7.73 22.03 11.80
CA GLY A 17 -8.71 21.31 12.61
C GLY A 17 -9.32 22.15 13.74
N PHE A 18 -8.49 22.94 14.41
CA PHE A 18 -8.90 23.66 15.63
C PHE A 18 -8.76 25.17 15.53
N GLY A 19 -7.77 25.69 14.80
CA GLY A 19 -7.47 27.12 14.72
C GLY A 19 -8.28 27.89 13.68
N TRP A 20 -8.94 27.25 12.72
CA TRP A 20 -9.64 27.91 11.62
C TRP A 20 -10.72 28.90 12.05
N ARG A 21 -11.35 28.67 13.22
CA ARG A 21 -12.35 29.60 13.78
C ARG A 21 -11.76 30.91 14.24
N ILE A 22 -10.46 30.94 14.52
CA ILE A 22 -9.73 32.13 15.01
C ILE A 22 -9.15 32.91 13.82
N ILE A 23 -8.48 32.21 12.89
CA ILE A 23 -7.76 32.85 11.77
C ILE A 23 -8.56 32.90 10.47
N GLY A 24 -9.72 32.24 10.43
CA GLY A 24 -10.55 32.12 9.22
C GLY A 24 -10.22 30.88 8.38
N GLU A 25 -11.20 30.40 7.61
CA GLU A 25 -11.08 29.19 6.81
C GLU A 25 -9.98 29.26 5.74
N THR A 26 -9.98 30.33 4.96
CA THR A 26 -9.02 30.52 3.87
C THR A 26 -7.59 30.63 4.38
N ALA A 27 -7.37 31.38 5.48
CA ALA A 27 -6.05 31.53 6.08
C ALA A 27 -5.54 30.18 6.64
N ALA A 28 -6.40 29.38 7.27
CA ALA A 28 -6.04 28.05 7.78
C ALA A 28 -5.61 27.11 6.65
N GLN A 29 -6.37 27.08 5.55
CA GLN A 29 -6.05 26.23 4.37
C GLN A 29 -4.72 26.63 3.73
N TRP A 30 -4.48 27.94 3.52
CA TRP A 30 -3.21 28.43 2.96
C TRP A 30 -2.03 28.19 3.89
N THR A 31 -2.22 28.30 5.22
CA THR A 31 -1.16 28.01 6.19
C THR A 31 -0.78 26.52 6.15
N ALA A 32 -1.75 25.62 6.16
CA ALA A 32 -1.49 24.18 6.07
C ALA A 32 -0.78 23.82 4.74
N THR A 33 -1.26 24.39 3.63
CA THR A 33 -0.65 24.17 2.30
C THR A 33 0.76 24.75 2.24
N GLY A 34 0.98 25.94 2.79
CA GLY A 34 2.31 26.59 2.84
C GLY A 34 3.32 25.80 3.67
N LEU A 35 2.91 25.27 4.83
CA LEU A 35 3.75 24.39 5.65
C LEU A 35 4.14 23.12 4.92
N LEU A 36 3.25 22.59 4.07
CA LEU A 36 3.54 21.41 3.28
C LEU A 36 4.46 21.70 2.10
N PHE A 37 4.33 22.86 1.44
CA PHE A 37 5.30 23.31 0.44
C PHE A 37 6.68 23.58 1.07
N LEU A 38 6.73 24.09 2.30
CA LEU A 38 7.98 24.21 3.07
C LEU A 38 8.60 22.84 3.33
N ALA A 39 7.80 21.86 3.79
CA ALA A 39 8.27 20.48 3.99
C ALA A 39 8.77 19.87 2.67
N CYS A 40 8.09 20.10 1.56
CA CYS A 40 8.51 19.66 0.23
C CYS A 40 9.86 20.26 -0.17
N LEU A 41 10.03 21.58 -0.04
CA LEU A 41 11.28 22.26 -0.36
C LEU A 41 12.45 21.71 0.49
N LEU A 42 12.25 21.58 1.79
CA LEU A 42 13.26 21.02 2.69
C LEU A 42 13.57 19.56 2.36
N SER A 43 12.60 18.76 1.96
CA SER A 43 12.80 17.36 1.55
C SER A 43 13.70 17.26 0.32
N TRP A 44 13.51 18.12 -0.68
CA TRP A 44 14.38 18.18 -1.85
C TRP A 44 15.80 18.64 -1.49
N ILE A 45 15.95 19.61 -0.57
CA ILE A 45 17.28 20.04 -0.07
C ILE A 45 17.97 18.86 0.63
N VAL A 46 17.27 18.16 1.53
CA VAL A 46 17.81 16.96 2.21
C VAL A 46 18.22 15.90 1.20
N PHE A 47 17.36 15.61 0.20
CA PHE A 47 17.65 14.59 -0.80
C PHE A 47 18.92 14.86 -1.61
N PHE A 48 19.16 16.12 -2.03
CA PHE A 48 20.35 16.48 -2.79
C PHE A 48 21.61 16.66 -1.92
N SER A 49 21.46 17.05 -0.65
CA SER A 49 22.58 17.24 0.28
C SER A 49 22.99 15.98 1.02
N PHE A 50 22.23 14.89 0.91
CA PHE A 50 22.49 13.65 1.63
C PHE A 50 23.72 12.92 1.09
N ASP A 51 24.67 12.64 1.97
CA ASP A 51 26.00 12.06 1.68
C ASP A 51 26.02 10.53 1.52
N GLY A 52 24.90 9.86 1.74
CA GLY A 52 24.76 8.41 1.67
C GLY A 52 24.97 7.68 3.01
N VAL A 53 25.40 8.38 4.07
CA VAL A 53 25.59 7.78 5.39
C VAL A 53 24.31 7.84 6.21
N THR A 54 23.85 6.71 6.71
CA THR A 54 22.65 6.62 7.55
C THR A 54 22.83 7.44 8.83
N GLN A 55 21.87 8.34 9.10
CA GLN A 55 21.85 9.22 10.26
C GLN A 55 20.65 8.88 11.15
N GLN A 56 20.86 8.83 12.45
CA GLN A 56 19.83 8.67 13.46
C GLN A 56 19.70 9.96 14.25
N ILE A 57 18.56 10.65 14.15
CA ILE A 57 18.31 11.95 14.77
C ILE A 57 17.28 11.75 15.87
N PRO A 58 17.69 11.73 17.16
CA PRO A 58 16.77 11.56 18.28
C PRO A 58 15.85 12.78 18.41
N VAL A 59 14.56 12.54 18.63
CA VAL A 59 13.54 13.58 18.85
C VAL A 59 13.14 13.62 20.31
N MET A 60 12.78 12.47 20.89
CA MET A 60 12.39 12.33 22.29
C MET A 60 12.45 10.87 22.75
N ARG A 61 12.53 10.63 24.06
CA ARG A 61 12.33 9.30 24.63
C ARG A 61 10.89 8.86 24.35
N PHE A 62 10.71 7.64 23.79
CA PHE A 62 9.40 7.15 23.37
C PHE A 62 8.83 6.12 24.35
N ILE A 63 9.55 5.02 24.58
CA ILE A 63 9.13 3.97 25.49
C ILE A 63 10.31 3.58 26.37
N GLU A 64 10.04 3.38 27.67
CA GLU A 64 10.99 2.84 28.64
C GLU A 64 10.24 1.90 29.59
N SER A 65 10.42 0.58 29.39
CA SER A 65 9.74 -0.45 30.18
C SER A 65 10.55 -1.74 30.20
N GLY A 66 11.15 -2.09 31.34
CA GLY A 66 12.02 -3.27 31.45
C GLY A 66 13.23 -3.16 30.54
N THR A 67 13.44 -4.17 29.69
CA THR A 67 14.52 -4.19 28.67
C THR A 67 14.19 -3.34 27.44
N LEU A 68 12.90 -3.04 27.22
CA LEU A 68 12.47 -2.23 26.11
C LEU A 68 12.71 -0.74 26.39
N ALA A 69 13.76 -0.20 25.82
CA ALA A 69 14.07 1.22 25.85
C ALA A 69 14.29 1.74 24.41
N THR A 70 13.45 2.65 23.95
CA THR A 70 13.55 3.17 22.59
C THR A 70 13.18 4.65 22.52
N ASP A 71 13.82 5.36 21.62
CA ASP A 71 13.57 6.76 21.32
C ASP A 71 12.65 6.91 20.10
N TRP A 72 11.88 7.98 20.07
CA TRP A 72 11.36 8.49 18.81
C TRP A 72 12.51 9.19 18.09
N ALA A 73 12.99 8.56 17.04
CA ALA A 73 14.11 9.06 16.25
C ALA A 73 13.76 9.10 14.78
N ILE A 74 14.42 9.98 14.04
CA ILE A 74 14.34 10.06 12.60
C ILE A 74 15.55 9.30 12.02
N ARG A 75 15.27 8.24 11.29
CA ARG A 75 16.27 7.56 10.47
C ARG A 75 16.31 8.21 9.09
N LEU A 76 17.43 8.84 8.79
CA LEU A 76 17.68 9.42 7.48
C LEU A 76 18.70 8.56 6.74
N ASP A 77 18.26 7.88 5.72
CA ASP A 77 19.05 7.16 4.73
C ASP A 77 18.47 7.43 3.33
N ARG A 78 19.06 6.84 2.30
CA ARG A 78 18.61 7.10 0.92
C ARG A 78 17.17 6.64 0.67
N LEU A 79 16.74 5.54 1.28
CA LEU A 79 15.38 5.04 1.17
C LEU A 79 14.37 6.04 1.78
N THR A 80 14.67 6.55 2.98
CA THR A 80 13.87 7.61 3.62
C THR A 80 13.89 8.88 2.78
N ALA A 81 15.04 9.32 2.27
CA ALA A 81 15.16 10.53 1.45
C ALA A 81 14.31 10.47 0.17
N ILE A 82 14.27 9.31 -0.51
CA ILE A 82 13.40 9.08 -1.66
C ILE A 82 11.93 9.23 -1.25
N MET A 83 11.53 8.61 -0.15
CA MET A 83 10.14 8.68 0.31
C MET A 83 9.75 10.09 0.79
N LEU A 84 10.66 10.85 1.40
CA LEU A 84 10.42 12.24 1.78
C LEU A 84 10.03 13.09 0.57
N ILE A 85 10.80 13.04 -0.53
CA ILE A 85 10.47 13.81 -1.74
C ILE A 85 9.20 13.33 -2.41
N VAL A 86 8.96 12.02 -2.45
CA VAL A 86 7.74 11.43 -3.03
C VAL A 86 6.49 11.89 -2.27
N VAL A 87 6.48 11.70 -0.95
CA VAL A 87 5.31 12.00 -0.11
C VAL A 87 5.02 13.49 -0.07
N THR A 88 6.04 14.32 0.19
CA THR A 88 5.85 15.76 0.35
C THR A 88 5.49 16.46 -0.96
N THR A 89 6.11 16.06 -2.08
CA THR A 89 5.81 16.65 -3.41
C THR A 89 4.37 16.34 -3.82
N VAL A 90 3.96 15.08 -3.77
CA VAL A 90 2.60 14.71 -4.16
C VAL A 90 1.58 15.36 -3.22
N SER A 91 1.83 15.33 -1.90
CA SER A 91 0.91 15.91 -0.92
C SER A 91 0.77 17.43 -1.08
N ALA A 92 1.87 18.17 -1.32
CA ALA A 92 1.82 19.61 -1.56
C ALA A 92 0.97 19.95 -2.81
N LEU A 93 1.16 19.20 -3.91
CA LEU A 93 0.40 19.37 -5.14
C LEU A 93 -1.08 19.00 -4.96
N VAL A 94 -1.38 17.94 -4.19
CA VAL A 94 -2.75 17.54 -3.86
C VAL A 94 -3.44 18.62 -3.01
N HIS A 95 -2.75 19.23 -2.03
CA HIS A 95 -3.30 20.33 -1.25
C HIS A 95 -3.63 21.54 -2.15
N LEU A 96 -2.72 21.91 -3.03
CA LEU A 96 -2.98 22.99 -3.99
C LEU A 96 -4.17 22.68 -4.90
N TYR A 97 -4.23 21.48 -5.46
CA TYR A 97 -5.35 21.02 -6.30
C TYR A 97 -6.69 21.06 -5.56
N SER A 98 -6.67 20.76 -4.26
CA SER A 98 -7.87 20.69 -3.43
C SER A 98 -8.59 22.02 -3.25
N PHE A 99 -7.90 23.16 -3.40
CA PHE A 99 -8.56 24.48 -3.38
C PHE A 99 -9.63 24.59 -4.47
N GLY A 100 -9.31 24.19 -5.70
CA GLY A 100 -10.26 24.23 -6.81
C GLY A 100 -11.29 23.10 -6.74
N TYR A 101 -10.85 21.87 -6.42
CA TYR A 101 -11.74 20.71 -6.42
C TYR A 101 -12.83 20.79 -5.34
N MET A 102 -12.51 21.32 -4.16
CA MET A 102 -13.41 21.42 -3.00
C MET A 102 -14.13 22.78 -2.94
N ASP A 103 -14.01 23.64 -3.95
CA ASP A 103 -14.59 24.99 -3.87
C ASP A 103 -16.12 24.98 -3.82
N HIS A 104 -16.73 24.20 -4.69
CA HIS A 104 -18.19 24.00 -4.75
C HIS A 104 -18.50 22.51 -4.80
N ASP A 105 -18.61 21.89 -3.62
CA ASP A 105 -18.94 20.47 -3.53
C ASP A 105 -20.43 20.30 -3.21
N PRO A 106 -21.24 19.69 -4.12
CA PRO A 106 -22.69 19.56 -3.98
C PRO A 106 -23.12 18.63 -2.82
N GLN A 107 -22.20 17.90 -2.19
CA GLN A 107 -22.51 17.07 -1.03
C GLN A 107 -22.74 17.89 0.25
N TRP A 108 -22.34 19.17 0.25
CA TRP A 108 -22.46 20.08 1.39
C TRP A 108 -23.47 21.19 1.11
N LYS A 109 -24.14 21.65 2.16
CA LYS A 109 -25.07 22.77 2.07
C LYS A 109 -24.30 24.09 2.02
N GLU A 110 -24.92 25.10 1.41
CA GLU A 110 -24.41 26.46 1.42
C GLU A 110 -24.17 26.94 2.86
N GLY A 111 -22.99 27.49 3.17
CA GLY A 111 -22.59 27.95 4.49
C GLY A 111 -22.00 26.89 5.43
N GLU A 112 -21.88 25.63 5.01
CA GLU A 112 -21.21 24.61 5.83
C GLU A 112 -19.68 24.69 5.69
N SER A 113 -18.98 24.78 6.82
CA SER A 113 -17.51 24.80 6.91
C SER A 113 -16.93 23.38 6.84
N TYR A 114 -16.75 22.83 5.67
CA TYR A 114 -16.19 21.50 5.47
C TYR A 114 -14.72 21.52 5.00
N LYS A 115 -14.29 22.59 4.35
CA LYS A 115 -12.94 22.74 3.76
C LYS A 115 -11.84 22.64 4.81
N PRO A 116 -11.89 23.34 5.98
CA PRO A 116 -10.84 23.22 6.99
C PRO A 116 -10.67 21.79 7.50
N ARG A 117 -11.76 21.06 7.70
CA ARG A 117 -11.72 19.65 8.12
C ARG A 117 -11.05 18.78 7.05
N PHE A 118 -11.31 19.03 5.77
CA PHE A 118 -10.69 18.32 4.66
C PHE A 118 -9.17 18.51 4.65
N PHE A 119 -8.71 19.76 4.72
CA PHE A 119 -7.29 20.08 4.77
C PHE A 119 -6.60 19.58 6.05
N ALA A 120 -7.30 19.58 7.19
CA ALA A 120 -6.79 18.99 8.43
C ALA A 120 -6.53 17.49 8.26
N TYR A 121 -7.45 16.75 7.66
CA TYR A 121 -7.30 15.31 7.43
C TYR A 121 -6.19 15.00 6.41
N LEU A 122 -6.08 15.77 5.32
CA LEU A 122 -4.99 15.61 4.35
C LEU A 122 -3.62 15.85 4.98
N SER A 123 -3.48 16.93 5.77
CA SER A 123 -2.23 17.26 6.46
C SER A 123 -1.89 16.22 7.53
N PHE A 124 -2.87 15.75 8.30
CA PHE A 124 -2.68 14.67 9.28
C PHE A 124 -2.24 13.36 8.61
N PHE A 125 -2.85 13.04 7.47
CA PHE A 125 -2.45 11.86 6.69
C PHE A 125 -0.99 11.95 6.23
N THR A 126 -0.57 13.12 5.77
CA THR A 126 0.83 13.35 5.37
C THR A 126 1.79 13.23 6.55
N PHE A 127 1.45 13.80 7.71
CA PHE A 127 2.24 13.63 8.93
C PHE A 127 2.38 12.15 9.32
N ALA A 128 1.28 11.40 9.31
CA ALA A 128 1.31 9.98 9.66
C ALA A 128 2.21 9.17 8.71
N MET A 129 2.17 9.49 7.41
CA MET A 129 3.03 8.84 6.44
C MET A 129 4.51 9.22 6.63
N LEU A 130 4.80 10.48 6.92
CA LEU A 130 6.16 10.92 7.24
C LEU A 130 6.67 10.25 8.52
N ALA A 131 5.84 10.12 9.56
CA ALA A 131 6.20 9.42 10.79
C ALA A 131 6.52 7.93 10.53
N LEU A 132 5.83 7.29 9.58
CA LEU A 132 6.09 5.92 9.17
C LEU A 132 7.46 5.79 8.48
N ILE A 133 7.71 6.60 7.46
CA ILE A 133 8.91 6.45 6.61
C ILE A 133 10.20 6.93 7.28
N THR A 134 10.10 7.82 8.27
CA THR A 134 11.25 8.33 9.04
C THR A 134 11.55 7.53 10.30
N SER A 135 10.77 6.48 10.60
CA SER A 135 10.95 5.68 11.81
C SER A 135 12.32 5.00 11.86
N ASP A 136 12.91 4.95 13.05
CA ASP A 136 14.16 4.24 13.34
C ASP A 136 13.94 2.92 14.09
N ASN A 137 12.71 2.62 14.46
CA ASN A 137 12.31 1.37 15.07
C ASN A 137 10.91 0.91 14.59
N LEU A 138 10.63 -0.37 14.79
CA LEU A 138 9.41 -1.00 14.30
C LEU A 138 8.13 -0.49 14.99
N VAL A 139 8.18 -0.15 16.29
CA VAL A 139 7.01 0.36 17.01
C VAL A 139 6.66 1.79 16.58
N GLN A 140 7.65 2.62 16.34
CA GLN A 140 7.46 3.95 15.75
C GLN A 140 6.90 3.83 14.32
N MET A 141 7.42 2.86 13.52
CA MET A 141 6.86 2.58 12.19
C MET A 141 5.40 2.15 12.29
N PHE A 142 5.06 1.29 13.26
CA PHE A 142 3.69 0.85 13.50
C PHE A 142 2.77 2.00 13.93
N PHE A 143 3.26 2.96 14.72
CA PHE A 143 2.52 4.17 15.05
C PHE A 143 2.12 4.95 13.78
N GLY A 144 3.08 5.21 12.88
CA GLY A 144 2.79 5.84 11.59
C GLY A 144 1.86 4.99 10.72
N TRP A 145 2.03 3.67 10.74
CA TRP A 145 1.21 2.68 10.03
C TRP A 145 -0.26 2.73 10.43
N GLU A 146 -0.52 2.81 11.72
CA GLU A 146 -1.86 3.01 12.27
C GLU A 146 -2.40 4.41 11.99
N GLY A 147 -1.53 5.40 12.07
CA GLY A 147 -1.88 6.79 11.76
C GLY A 147 -2.40 6.97 10.33
N VAL A 148 -1.74 6.39 9.33
CA VAL A 148 -2.24 6.42 7.94
C VAL A 148 -3.53 5.62 7.78
N GLY A 149 -3.72 4.56 8.57
CA GLY A 149 -4.98 3.79 8.62
C GLY A 149 -6.15 4.63 9.10
N VAL A 150 -6.00 5.33 10.22
CA VAL A 150 -7.02 6.22 10.77
C VAL A 150 -7.28 7.41 9.85
N ALA A 151 -6.23 8.04 9.33
CA ALA A 151 -6.38 9.17 8.41
C ALA A 151 -7.12 8.78 7.12
N SER A 152 -6.83 7.59 6.57
CA SER A 152 -7.54 7.08 5.39
C SER A 152 -9.02 6.80 5.70
N TYR A 153 -9.33 6.24 6.86
CA TYR A 153 -10.71 6.05 7.31
C TYR A 153 -11.49 7.37 7.33
N LEU A 154 -10.90 8.43 7.92
CA LEU A 154 -11.51 9.76 7.97
C LEU A 154 -11.69 10.40 6.59
N LEU A 155 -10.75 10.17 5.68
CA LEU A 155 -10.75 10.73 4.33
C LEU A 155 -11.68 9.97 3.38
N ILE A 156 -11.74 8.64 3.44
CA ILE A 156 -12.68 7.82 2.65
C ILE A 156 -14.11 8.11 3.10
N GLY A 157 -14.34 8.19 4.42
CA GLY A 157 -15.61 8.52 5.03
C GLY A 157 -15.89 10.03 5.10
N PHE A 158 -15.17 10.87 4.34
CA PHE A 158 -15.34 12.32 4.40
C PHE A 158 -16.77 12.76 4.13
N TYR A 159 -17.43 12.14 3.18
CA TYR A 159 -18.87 12.29 2.90
C TYR A 159 -19.72 11.46 3.86
N TYR A 160 -19.63 11.72 5.16
CA TYR A 160 -20.24 10.92 6.23
C TYR A 160 -21.77 10.80 6.16
N ARG A 161 -22.43 11.64 5.36
CA ARG A 161 -23.87 11.54 5.08
C ARG A 161 -24.20 10.48 4.02
N LYS A 162 -23.19 10.00 3.28
CA LYS A 162 -23.35 9.00 2.23
C LYS A 162 -23.12 7.60 2.81
N PRO A 163 -24.16 6.73 2.89
CA PRO A 163 -24.02 5.40 3.48
C PRO A 163 -22.92 4.54 2.82
N SER A 164 -22.75 4.66 1.48
CA SER A 164 -21.69 3.95 0.75
C SER A 164 -20.28 4.39 1.16
N ALA A 165 -20.05 5.68 1.42
CA ALA A 165 -18.77 6.19 1.89
C ALA A 165 -18.47 5.70 3.31
N ASN A 166 -19.46 5.65 4.20
CA ASN A 166 -19.29 5.10 5.54
C ASN A 166 -18.96 3.59 5.50
N ALA A 167 -19.68 2.83 4.67
CA ALA A 167 -19.42 1.39 4.50
C ALA A 167 -18.00 1.15 3.92
N ALA A 168 -17.58 1.95 2.94
CA ALA A 168 -16.25 1.89 2.34
C ALA A 168 -15.15 2.22 3.35
N ALA A 169 -15.34 3.25 4.19
CA ALA A 169 -14.41 3.62 5.23
C ALA A 169 -14.25 2.52 6.29
N ILE A 170 -15.35 1.95 6.77
CA ILE A 170 -15.34 0.83 7.72
C ILE A 170 -14.64 -0.39 7.09
N LYS A 171 -14.97 -0.73 5.85
CA LYS A 171 -14.34 -1.84 5.13
C LYS A 171 -12.84 -1.64 5.00
N ALA A 172 -12.39 -0.45 4.58
CA ALA A 172 -10.99 -0.13 4.47
C ALA A 172 -10.28 -0.26 5.82
N PHE A 173 -10.87 0.24 6.90
CA PHE A 173 -10.30 0.14 8.25
C PHE A 173 -10.18 -1.32 8.72
N VAL A 174 -11.26 -2.12 8.59
CA VAL A 174 -11.31 -3.50 9.09
C VAL A 174 -10.37 -4.42 8.30
N VAL A 175 -10.37 -4.33 6.96
CA VAL A 175 -9.50 -5.17 6.11
C VAL A 175 -8.03 -4.86 6.38
N ASN A 176 -7.66 -3.57 6.50
CA ASN A 176 -6.29 -3.20 6.86
C ASN A 176 -5.91 -3.72 8.26
N ARG A 177 -6.83 -3.74 9.22
CA ARG A 177 -6.58 -4.24 10.58
C ARG A 177 -6.16 -5.71 10.59
N VAL A 178 -6.65 -6.52 9.67
CA VAL A 178 -6.19 -7.91 9.51
C VAL A 178 -4.70 -7.96 9.14
N GLY A 179 -4.27 -7.11 8.21
CA GLY A 179 -2.84 -6.96 7.88
C GLY A 179 -2.03 -6.40 9.04
N ASP A 180 -2.53 -5.37 9.72
CA ASP A 180 -1.87 -4.71 10.84
C ASP A 180 -1.62 -5.69 12.01
N PHE A 181 -2.52 -6.66 12.21
CA PHE A 181 -2.33 -7.72 13.19
C PHE A 181 -1.13 -8.63 12.83
N GLY A 182 -1.00 -9.00 11.55
CA GLY A 182 0.18 -9.73 11.07
C GLY A 182 1.48 -8.95 11.29
N PHE A 183 1.48 -7.65 11.01
CA PHE A 183 2.64 -6.78 11.25
C PHE A 183 2.99 -6.71 12.75
N ALA A 184 1.99 -6.53 13.62
CA ALA A 184 2.21 -6.51 15.07
C ALA A 184 2.80 -7.83 15.58
N LEU A 185 2.31 -8.98 15.10
CA LEU A 185 2.88 -10.29 15.43
C LEU A 185 4.34 -10.41 14.96
N GLY A 186 4.66 -9.87 13.78
CA GLY A 186 6.05 -9.82 13.29
C GLY A 186 6.96 -8.99 14.20
N ILE A 187 6.48 -7.83 14.69
CA ILE A 187 7.20 -6.98 15.67
C ILE A 187 7.41 -7.73 16.97
N PHE A 188 6.38 -8.39 17.52
CA PHE A 188 6.49 -9.17 18.76
C PHE A 188 7.44 -10.35 18.62
N ALA A 189 7.41 -11.04 17.47
CA ALA A 189 8.34 -12.12 17.18
C ALA A 189 9.79 -11.60 17.15
N LEU A 190 10.07 -10.49 16.49
CA LEU A 190 11.39 -9.87 16.45
C LEU A 190 11.86 -9.47 17.84
N PHE A 191 11.02 -8.79 18.61
CA PHE A 191 11.37 -8.44 20.00
C PHE A 191 11.66 -9.65 20.86
N PHE A 192 10.86 -10.71 20.75
CA PHE A 192 11.08 -11.96 21.48
C PHE A 192 12.41 -12.63 21.10
N LEU A 193 12.82 -12.54 19.85
CA LEU A 193 14.01 -13.20 19.31
C LEU A 193 15.30 -12.41 19.50
N THR A 194 15.22 -11.06 19.51
CA THR A 194 16.38 -10.16 19.48
C THR A 194 16.48 -9.23 20.69
N ASP A 195 15.46 -9.22 21.57
CA ASP A 195 15.29 -8.29 22.70
C ASP A 195 15.41 -6.81 22.27
N SER A 196 15.15 -6.51 21.00
CA SER A 196 15.17 -5.17 20.42
C SER A 196 14.09 -4.98 19.36
N ILE A 197 13.69 -3.72 19.19
CA ILE A 197 12.79 -3.28 18.11
C ILE A 197 13.48 -2.29 17.16
N ASN A 198 14.73 -1.91 17.44
CA ASN A 198 15.50 -0.96 16.64
C ASN A 198 16.02 -1.63 15.37
N PHE A 199 15.96 -0.94 14.26
CA PHE A 199 16.39 -1.50 12.97
C PHE A 199 17.85 -1.94 12.96
N SER A 200 18.76 -1.16 13.57
CA SER A 200 20.19 -1.50 13.61
C SER A 200 20.45 -2.84 14.26
N ASP A 201 19.79 -3.12 15.41
CA ASP A 201 19.96 -4.34 16.17
C ASP A 201 19.34 -5.55 15.44
N ILE A 202 18.14 -5.36 14.90
CA ILE A 202 17.41 -6.36 14.11
C ILE A 202 18.22 -6.75 12.86
N PHE A 203 18.74 -5.78 12.13
CA PHE A 203 19.52 -6.05 10.92
C PHE A 203 20.81 -6.77 11.21
N ALA A 204 21.52 -6.38 12.29
CA ALA A 204 22.74 -7.08 12.72
C ALA A 204 22.48 -8.53 13.15
N SER A 205 21.26 -8.84 13.64
CA SER A 205 20.87 -10.19 14.07
C SER A 205 20.35 -11.08 12.93
N ALA A 206 20.15 -10.56 11.73
CA ALA A 206 19.56 -11.30 10.60
C ALA A 206 20.26 -12.64 10.29
N PRO A 207 21.61 -12.73 10.22
CA PRO A 207 22.28 -14.01 10.02
C PRO A 207 22.01 -15.03 11.13
N THR A 208 21.96 -14.59 12.39
CA THR A 208 21.63 -15.46 13.53
C THR A 208 20.19 -15.93 13.48
N LEU A 209 19.25 -15.07 13.09
CA LEU A 209 17.84 -15.44 12.91
C LEU A 209 17.66 -16.48 11.81
N ALA A 210 18.49 -16.42 10.75
CA ALA A 210 18.48 -17.41 9.68
C ALA A 210 18.86 -18.82 10.13
N GLU A 211 19.66 -18.95 11.18
CA GLU A 211 20.05 -20.24 11.77
C GLU A 211 19.10 -20.69 12.90
N THR A 212 18.28 -19.77 13.41
CA THR A 212 17.40 -20.03 14.56
C THR A 212 16.14 -20.80 14.12
N ARG A 213 15.78 -21.85 14.86
CA ARG A 213 14.54 -22.62 14.68
C ARG A 213 13.56 -22.31 15.80
N VAL A 214 12.29 -22.16 15.42
CA VAL A 214 11.18 -21.85 16.34
C VAL A 214 10.05 -22.85 16.09
N THR A 215 9.53 -23.45 17.16
CA THR A 215 8.33 -24.28 17.07
C THR A 215 7.10 -23.37 17.01
N PHE A 216 6.41 -23.38 15.88
CA PHE A 216 5.18 -22.59 15.66
C PHE A 216 4.13 -23.45 14.96
N LEU A 217 2.91 -23.46 15.48
CA LEU A 217 1.78 -24.23 14.93
C LEU A 217 2.13 -25.69 14.59
N TRP A 218 2.71 -26.43 15.56
CA TRP A 218 3.02 -27.88 15.46
C TRP A 218 4.19 -28.25 14.53
N SER A 219 4.90 -27.28 13.98
CA SER A 219 6.07 -27.52 13.12
C SER A 219 7.24 -26.66 13.55
N GLU A 220 8.45 -27.10 13.21
CA GLU A 220 9.66 -26.29 13.34
C GLU A 220 9.83 -25.45 12.08
N TRP A 221 9.97 -24.15 12.28
CA TRP A 221 10.15 -23.16 11.24
C TRP A 221 11.46 -22.41 11.45
N ASN A 222 12.02 -21.91 10.39
CA ASN A 222 13.08 -20.94 10.47
C ASN A 222 12.52 -19.61 10.98
N ALA A 223 13.18 -18.99 11.96
CA ALA A 223 12.70 -17.77 12.62
C ALA A 223 12.57 -16.60 11.63
N VAL A 224 13.54 -16.43 10.74
CA VAL A 224 13.53 -15.34 9.74
C VAL A 224 12.37 -15.48 8.74
N GLU A 225 12.01 -16.72 8.36
CA GLU A 225 10.88 -16.98 7.47
C GLU A 225 9.53 -16.58 8.09
N ILE A 226 9.32 -16.95 9.38
CA ILE A 226 8.08 -16.56 10.09
C ILE A 226 7.98 -15.05 10.17
N VAL A 227 9.06 -14.38 10.57
CA VAL A 227 9.10 -12.93 10.70
C VAL A 227 8.83 -12.25 9.35
N ALA A 228 9.53 -12.65 8.29
CA ALA A 228 9.36 -12.09 6.95
C ALA A 228 7.92 -12.27 6.45
N PHE A 229 7.33 -13.45 6.64
CA PHE A 229 5.95 -13.75 6.29
C PHE A 229 4.94 -12.88 7.06
N LEU A 230 5.10 -12.73 8.38
CA LEU A 230 4.23 -11.91 9.22
C LEU A 230 4.31 -10.43 8.85
N LEU A 231 5.51 -9.91 8.59
CA LEU A 231 5.70 -8.53 8.11
C LEU A 231 5.04 -8.33 6.74
N PHE A 232 5.12 -9.33 5.86
CA PHE A 232 4.48 -9.27 4.55
C PHE A 232 2.95 -9.30 4.63
N ILE A 233 2.34 -10.01 5.59
CA ILE A 233 0.89 -9.92 5.85
C ILE A 233 0.48 -8.48 6.14
N GLY A 234 1.28 -7.75 6.94
CA GLY A 234 1.10 -6.32 7.14
C GLY A 234 1.16 -5.51 5.82
N ALA A 235 2.18 -5.78 5.02
CA ALA A 235 2.35 -5.14 3.72
C ALA A 235 1.18 -5.44 2.77
N MET A 236 0.65 -6.67 2.76
CA MET A 236 -0.51 -7.07 1.95
C MET A 236 -1.75 -6.21 2.25
N GLY A 237 -1.99 -5.88 3.52
CA GLY A 237 -3.12 -5.04 3.93
C GLY A 237 -3.05 -3.65 3.33
N LYS A 238 -1.99 -2.89 3.63
CA LYS A 238 -1.83 -1.50 3.17
C LYS A 238 -1.68 -1.40 1.65
N SER A 239 -0.96 -2.35 1.04
CA SER A 239 -0.71 -2.35 -0.41
C SER A 239 -1.73 -3.16 -1.20
N ALA A 240 -2.85 -3.51 -0.60
CA ALA A 240 -4.00 -4.14 -1.26
C ALA A 240 -3.62 -5.32 -2.15
N GLN A 241 -2.80 -6.24 -1.63
CA GLN A 241 -2.47 -7.47 -2.34
C GLN A 241 -3.64 -8.46 -2.29
N LEU A 242 -3.65 -9.41 -3.20
CA LEU A 242 -4.73 -10.38 -3.33
C LEU A 242 -5.10 -10.96 -1.94
N LEU A 243 -6.35 -11.22 -1.69
CA LEU A 243 -7.03 -11.50 -0.43
C LEU A 243 -7.31 -10.24 0.44
N LEU A 244 -6.41 -9.28 0.56
CA LEU A 244 -6.63 -8.05 1.34
C LEU A 244 -6.86 -6.80 0.46
N HIS A 245 -7.21 -6.98 -0.82
CA HIS A 245 -7.35 -5.91 -1.81
C HIS A 245 -8.72 -5.24 -1.86
N THR A 246 -9.76 -5.85 -1.31
CA THR A 246 -11.18 -5.49 -1.55
C THR A 246 -11.55 -4.08 -1.11
N TRP A 247 -10.78 -3.48 -0.19
CA TRP A 247 -11.02 -2.13 0.31
C TRP A 247 -10.60 -1.03 -0.69
N LEU A 248 -9.58 -1.32 -1.53
CA LEU A 248 -8.94 -0.31 -2.37
C LEU A 248 -9.89 0.32 -3.41
N PRO A 249 -10.67 -0.46 -4.20
CA PRO A 249 -11.63 0.11 -5.14
C PRO A 249 -12.79 0.84 -4.48
N ASP A 250 -13.20 0.42 -3.29
CA ASP A 250 -14.29 1.04 -2.55
C ASP A 250 -13.84 2.36 -1.88
N ALA A 251 -12.54 2.55 -1.64
CA ALA A 251 -11.96 3.82 -1.21
C ALA A 251 -12.22 4.97 -2.20
N MET A 252 -12.67 4.68 -3.44
CA MET A 252 -13.07 5.67 -4.44
C MET A 252 -14.34 6.46 -4.05
N GLU A 253 -15.03 6.09 -2.99
CA GLU A 253 -16.16 6.85 -2.43
C GLU A 253 -15.73 8.21 -1.82
N GLY A 254 -14.46 8.36 -1.43
CA GLY A 254 -13.89 9.62 -0.99
C GLY A 254 -13.66 10.64 -2.12
N PRO A 255 -13.40 11.93 -1.79
CA PRO A 255 -13.05 12.96 -2.77
C PRO A 255 -11.82 12.58 -3.61
N THR A 256 -11.78 13.00 -4.87
CA THR A 256 -10.70 12.57 -5.81
C THR A 256 -9.28 12.97 -5.36
N PRO A 257 -9.03 14.15 -4.74
CA PRO A 257 -7.71 14.45 -4.17
C PRO A 257 -7.23 13.43 -3.14
N VAL A 258 -8.17 12.88 -2.34
CA VAL A 258 -7.89 11.78 -1.40
C VAL A 258 -7.45 10.52 -2.14
N SER A 259 -8.16 10.17 -3.22
CA SER A 259 -7.78 9.03 -4.06
C SER A 259 -6.37 9.21 -4.62
N ALA A 260 -6.02 10.40 -5.10
CA ALA A 260 -4.67 10.69 -5.60
C ALA A 260 -3.61 10.50 -4.49
N LEU A 261 -3.86 11.01 -3.29
CA LEU A 261 -2.90 10.93 -2.18
C LEU A 261 -2.71 9.49 -1.69
N ILE A 262 -3.80 8.76 -1.42
CA ILE A 262 -3.76 7.37 -0.94
C ILE A 262 -3.05 6.45 -1.93
N HIS A 263 -3.34 6.59 -3.24
CA HIS A 263 -2.96 5.61 -4.26
C HIS A 263 -1.64 5.91 -4.97
N ALA A 264 -1.14 7.15 -4.89
CA ALA A 264 0.08 7.50 -5.63
C ALA A 264 1.36 7.36 -4.79
N ALA A 265 1.38 7.95 -3.57
CA ALA A 265 2.64 8.21 -2.87
C ALA A 265 2.63 7.83 -1.38
N THR A 266 1.49 7.36 -0.83
CA THR A 266 1.37 7.25 0.62
C THR A 266 0.93 5.85 1.07
N MET A 267 -0.29 5.66 1.54
CA MET A 267 -0.74 4.45 2.23
C MET A 267 -0.42 3.15 1.48
N VAL A 268 -0.71 3.10 0.18
CA VAL A 268 -0.52 1.86 -0.59
C VAL A 268 0.95 1.55 -0.90
N THR A 269 1.83 2.55 -0.81
CA THR A 269 3.28 2.36 -0.99
C THR A 269 3.98 1.95 0.30
N ALA A 270 3.31 2.09 1.46
CA ALA A 270 3.87 1.74 2.77
C ALA A 270 4.28 0.26 2.87
N GLY A 271 3.53 -0.67 2.27
CA GLY A 271 3.90 -2.09 2.28
C GLY A 271 5.12 -2.40 1.43
N VAL A 272 5.26 -1.75 0.27
CA VAL A 272 6.47 -1.88 -0.57
C VAL A 272 7.68 -1.30 0.16
N PHE A 273 7.52 -0.13 0.76
CA PHE A 273 8.55 0.49 1.61
C PHE A 273 8.97 -0.42 2.77
N LEU A 274 8.00 -1.04 3.47
CA LEU A 274 8.28 -1.99 4.57
C LEU A 274 9.14 -3.16 4.10
N VAL A 275 8.78 -3.81 2.97
CA VAL A 275 9.56 -4.94 2.44
C VAL A 275 10.96 -4.50 2.03
N CYS A 276 11.10 -3.36 1.36
CA CYS A 276 12.41 -2.81 0.98
C CYS A 276 13.23 -2.39 2.22
N ARG A 277 12.61 -1.78 3.24
CA ARG A 277 13.26 -1.44 4.52
C ARG A 277 13.76 -2.66 5.26
N MET A 278 13.01 -3.75 5.20
CA MET A 278 13.34 -5.02 5.84
C MET A 278 14.13 -5.96 4.92
N SER A 279 14.72 -5.44 3.82
CA SER A 279 15.58 -6.25 2.93
C SER A 279 16.66 -7.04 3.68
N PRO A 280 17.30 -6.54 4.79
CA PRO A 280 18.23 -7.35 5.58
C PRO A 280 17.63 -8.61 6.21
N ILE A 281 16.31 -8.66 6.39
CA ILE A 281 15.58 -9.86 6.85
C ILE A 281 15.09 -10.66 5.65
N MET A 282 14.62 -10.01 4.59
CA MET A 282 14.01 -10.67 3.43
C MET A 282 15.02 -11.52 2.64
N GLU A 283 16.27 -11.07 2.50
CA GLU A 283 17.33 -11.82 1.81
C GLU A 283 17.64 -13.19 2.45
N PHE A 284 17.38 -13.34 3.76
CA PHE A 284 17.55 -14.62 4.47
C PHE A 284 16.27 -15.47 4.51
N ALA A 285 15.19 -15.05 3.85
CA ALA A 285 13.88 -15.71 3.90
C ALA A 285 13.37 -16.12 2.50
N PRO A 286 14.01 -17.08 1.82
CA PRO A 286 13.72 -17.44 0.43
C PRO A 286 12.28 -17.95 0.21
N HIS A 287 11.66 -18.62 1.18
CA HIS A 287 10.27 -19.08 1.03
C HIS A 287 9.28 -17.92 1.17
N ALA A 288 9.53 -16.98 2.09
CA ALA A 288 8.71 -15.78 2.22
C ALA A 288 8.81 -14.89 0.97
N THR A 289 10.02 -14.68 0.44
CA THR A 289 10.23 -13.88 -0.78
C THR A 289 9.64 -14.53 -2.02
N ALA A 290 9.70 -15.86 -2.14
CA ALA A 290 9.00 -16.60 -3.19
C ALA A 290 7.46 -16.40 -3.08
N PHE A 291 6.91 -16.43 -1.86
CA PHE A 291 5.50 -16.14 -1.62
C PHE A 291 5.15 -14.68 -2.00
N ILE A 292 5.98 -13.71 -1.64
CA ILE A 292 5.83 -12.31 -2.04
C ILE A 292 5.76 -12.18 -3.56
N THR A 293 6.66 -12.84 -4.28
CA THR A 293 6.70 -12.87 -5.76
C THR A 293 5.41 -13.42 -6.35
N VAL A 294 4.94 -14.56 -5.87
CA VAL A 294 3.72 -15.21 -6.37
C VAL A 294 2.49 -14.34 -6.07
N MET A 295 2.39 -13.80 -4.86
CA MET A 295 1.26 -12.93 -4.47
C MET A 295 1.25 -11.62 -5.25
N GLY A 296 2.42 -11.01 -5.47
CA GLY A 296 2.55 -9.82 -6.30
C GLY A 296 2.12 -10.08 -7.75
N ALA A 297 2.59 -11.16 -8.35
CA ALA A 297 2.23 -11.55 -9.72
C ALA A 297 0.73 -11.86 -9.87
N ALA A 298 0.17 -12.62 -8.93
CA ALA A 298 -1.27 -12.93 -8.89
C ALA A 298 -2.11 -11.66 -8.74
N THR A 299 -1.68 -10.72 -7.88
CA THR A 299 -2.36 -9.43 -7.69
C THR A 299 -2.30 -8.58 -8.96
N ALA A 300 -1.13 -8.50 -9.60
CA ALA A 300 -0.96 -7.75 -10.84
C ALA A 300 -1.89 -8.25 -11.94
N PHE A 301 -1.96 -9.56 -12.12
CA PHE A 301 -2.84 -10.20 -13.10
C PHE A 301 -4.33 -10.01 -12.76
N PHE A 302 -4.73 -10.33 -11.52
CA PHE A 302 -6.10 -10.19 -11.03
C PHE A 302 -6.63 -8.76 -11.27
N ALA A 303 -5.92 -7.77 -10.73
CA ALA A 303 -6.34 -6.38 -10.80
C ALA A 303 -6.43 -5.86 -12.24
N ALA A 304 -5.50 -6.28 -13.12
CA ALA A 304 -5.53 -5.93 -14.52
C ALA A 304 -6.77 -6.50 -15.23
N THR A 305 -7.16 -7.75 -14.95
CA THR A 305 -8.36 -8.37 -15.54
C THR A 305 -9.65 -7.65 -15.15
N VAL A 306 -9.77 -7.23 -13.88
CA VAL A 306 -10.92 -6.47 -13.39
C VAL A 306 -10.96 -5.07 -14.04
N GLY A 307 -9.80 -4.43 -14.20
CA GLY A 307 -9.66 -3.13 -14.85
C GLY A 307 -10.19 -3.07 -16.29
N LEU A 308 -10.17 -4.20 -17.02
CA LEU A 308 -10.68 -4.29 -18.38
C LEU A 308 -12.16 -3.94 -18.51
N VAL A 309 -12.96 -4.20 -17.48
CA VAL A 309 -14.43 -4.14 -17.54
C VAL A 309 -15.07 -3.06 -16.67
N GLN A 310 -14.30 -2.41 -15.79
CA GLN A 310 -14.82 -1.32 -14.95
C GLN A 310 -15.21 -0.11 -15.80
N THR A 311 -16.29 0.59 -15.42
CA THR A 311 -16.80 1.77 -16.13
C THR A 311 -16.57 3.07 -15.37
N ASP A 312 -16.42 3.03 -14.05
CA ASP A 312 -16.05 4.17 -13.22
C ASP A 312 -14.58 4.55 -13.45
N ILE A 313 -14.32 5.80 -13.84
CA ILE A 313 -12.98 6.31 -14.18
C ILE A 313 -12.00 6.16 -13.00
N LYS A 314 -12.43 6.45 -11.77
CA LYS A 314 -11.61 6.31 -10.56
C LYS A 314 -11.32 4.84 -10.26
N ARG A 315 -12.31 3.94 -10.40
CA ARG A 315 -12.13 2.51 -10.15
C ARG A 315 -11.17 1.86 -11.15
N VAL A 316 -11.21 2.24 -12.44
CA VAL A 316 -10.19 1.75 -13.41
C VAL A 316 -8.78 2.12 -12.97
N ILE A 317 -8.57 3.37 -12.55
CA ILE A 317 -7.26 3.84 -12.08
C ILE A 317 -6.89 3.16 -10.76
N ALA A 318 -7.83 2.88 -9.85
CA ALA A 318 -7.60 2.17 -8.60
C ALA A 318 -7.15 0.71 -8.83
N TYR A 319 -7.83 -0.03 -9.72
CA TYR A 319 -7.39 -1.39 -10.10
C TYR A 319 -6.04 -1.38 -10.79
N SER A 320 -5.75 -0.35 -11.59
CA SER A 320 -4.42 -0.20 -12.15
C SER A 320 -3.35 0.09 -11.08
N THR A 321 -3.70 0.75 -9.96
CA THR A 321 -2.79 0.90 -8.81
C THR A 321 -2.52 -0.43 -8.14
N CYS A 322 -3.57 -1.22 -7.85
CA CYS A 322 -3.43 -2.56 -7.28
C CYS A 322 -2.51 -3.44 -8.15
N SER A 323 -2.68 -3.39 -9.48
CA SER A 323 -1.81 -4.09 -10.42
C SER A 323 -0.35 -3.64 -10.34
N GLN A 324 -0.09 -2.31 -10.34
CA GLN A 324 1.28 -1.77 -10.27
C GLN A 324 1.98 -2.07 -8.94
N LEU A 325 1.25 -2.11 -7.83
CA LEU A 325 1.79 -2.56 -6.55
C LEU A 325 2.21 -4.05 -6.62
N GLY A 326 1.44 -4.88 -7.31
CA GLY A 326 1.82 -6.26 -7.59
C GLY A 326 3.15 -6.36 -8.32
N TYR A 327 3.41 -5.50 -9.33
CA TYR A 327 4.73 -5.42 -9.99
C TYR A 327 5.84 -5.12 -8.98
N MET A 328 5.65 -4.13 -8.09
CA MET A 328 6.67 -3.75 -7.10
C MET A 328 6.98 -4.90 -6.14
N PHE A 329 5.97 -5.69 -5.74
CA PHE A 329 6.20 -6.86 -4.90
C PHE A 329 6.87 -8.00 -5.63
N VAL A 330 6.64 -8.17 -6.93
CA VAL A 330 7.43 -9.14 -7.72
C VAL A 330 8.90 -8.74 -7.71
N ALA A 331 9.23 -7.47 -7.95
CA ALA A 331 10.61 -6.99 -7.91
C ALA A 331 11.24 -7.19 -6.51
N ALA A 332 10.54 -6.79 -5.45
CA ALA A 332 11.03 -6.97 -4.08
C ALA A 332 11.17 -8.46 -3.70
N GLY A 333 10.26 -9.32 -4.17
CA GLY A 333 10.28 -10.75 -3.89
C GLY A 333 11.38 -11.53 -4.62
N VAL A 334 11.88 -11.02 -5.75
CA VAL A 334 13.06 -11.60 -6.42
C VAL A 334 14.38 -10.95 -5.96
N GLY A 335 14.36 -10.17 -4.87
CA GLY A 335 15.56 -9.51 -4.32
C GLY A 335 15.95 -8.22 -5.02
N MET A 336 15.12 -7.70 -5.93
CA MET A 336 15.41 -6.46 -6.68
C MET A 336 14.72 -5.24 -6.05
N TYR A 337 15.08 -4.90 -4.82
CA TYR A 337 14.48 -3.82 -4.03
C TYR A 337 14.66 -2.44 -4.67
N SER A 338 15.80 -2.21 -5.33
CA SER A 338 16.07 -0.95 -6.01
C SER A 338 15.11 -0.70 -7.17
N ALA A 339 14.76 -1.73 -7.98
CA ALA A 339 13.76 -1.63 -9.04
C ALA A 339 12.34 -1.46 -8.48
N ALA A 340 12.01 -2.09 -7.35
CA ALA A 340 10.74 -1.85 -6.66
C ALA A 340 10.60 -0.38 -6.25
N MET A 341 11.65 0.20 -5.66
CA MET A 341 11.69 1.61 -5.28
C MET A 341 11.73 2.55 -6.48
N PHE A 342 12.38 2.15 -7.57
CA PHE A 342 12.36 2.91 -8.82
C PHE A 342 10.94 3.05 -9.38
N HIS A 343 10.22 1.95 -9.42
CA HIS A 343 8.84 1.99 -9.89
C HIS A 343 7.93 2.72 -8.92
N LEU A 344 8.12 2.59 -7.60
CA LEU A 344 7.41 3.38 -6.60
C LEU A 344 7.61 4.88 -6.82
N PHE A 345 8.86 5.32 -7.05
CA PHE A 345 9.20 6.71 -7.30
C PHE A 345 8.52 7.27 -8.56
N THR A 346 8.61 6.57 -9.68
CA THR A 346 7.97 6.98 -10.94
C THR A 346 6.44 6.89 -10.87
N HIS A 347 5.91 5.84 -10.22
CA HIS A 347 4.50 5.61 -9.99
C HIS A 347 3.83 6.77 -9.27
N ALA A 348 4.49 7.37 -8.29
CA ALA A 348 3.95 8.49 -7.56
C ALA A 348 3.55 9.65 -8.48
N PHE A 349 4.36 9.98 -9.49
CA PHE A 349 4.09 11.06 -10.43
C PHE A 349 2.94 10.71 -11.39
N PHE A 350 3.02 9.60 -12.11
CA PHE A 350 2.01 9.31 -13.12
C PHE A 350 0.66 8.87 -12.50
N LYS A 351 0.66 8.29 -11.30
CA LYS A 351 -0.61 7.95 -10.62
C LYS A 351 -1.31 9.16 -10.04
N ALA A 352 -0.58 10.05 -9.37
CA ALA A 352 -1.15 11.31 -8.93
C ALA A 352 -1.72 12.08 -10.13
N LEU A 353 -0.97 12.13 -11.24
CA LEU A 353 -1.41 12.76 -12.49
C LEU A 353 -2.72 12.14 -13.02
N LEU A 354 -2.82 10.83 -13.09
CA LEU A 354 -4.01 10.13 -13.57
C LEU A 354 -5.23 10.37 -12.68
N PHE A 355 -5.05 10.29 -11.34
CA PHE A 355 -6.15 10.55 -10.41
C PHE A 355 -6.61 12.00 -10.41
N LEU A 356 -5.69 12.96 -10.36
CA LEU A 356 -6.03 14.37 -10.40
C LEU A 356 -6.60 14.76 -11.78
N GLY A 357 -6.08 14.18 -12.86
CA GLY A 357 -6.65 14.35 -14.20
C GLY A 357 -8.06 13.79 -14.31
N ALA A 358 -8.32 12.60 -13.73
CA ALA A 358 -9.69 12.07 -13.63
C ALA A 358 -10.58 12.96 -12.77
N GLY A 359 -10.06 13.55 -11.69
CA GLY A 359 -10.78 14.54 -10.89
C GLY A 359 -11.16 15.78 -11.71
N SER A 360 -10.28 16.26 -12.58
CA SER A 360 -10.57 17.37 -13.49
C SER A 360 -11.64 17.00 -14.52
N VAL A 361 -11.65 15.76 -15.05
CA VAL A 361 -12.73 15.26 -15.93
C VAL A 361 -14.06 15.22 -15.17
N ILE A 362 -14.07 14.67 -13.95
CA ILE A 362 -15.27 14.58 -13.11
C ILE A 362 -15.80 15.97 -12.76
N HIS A 363 -14.91 16.92 -12.46
CA HIS A 363 -15.26 18.31 -12.20
C HIS A 363 -15.92 18.97 -13.45
N ALA A 364 -15.32 18.78 -14.62
CA ALA A 364 -15.86 19.28 -15.89
C ALA A 364 -17.22 18.66 -16.26
N MET A 365 -17.47 17.41 -15.84
CA MET A 365 -18.69 16.66 -16.11
C MET A 365 -19.69 16.66 -14.93
N HIS A 366 -19.68 17.72 -14.11
CA HIS A 366 -20.63 17.91 -13.00
C HIS A 366 -20.76 16.69 -12.08
N HIS A 367 -19.64 16.10 -11.67
CA HIS A 367 -19.49 14.94 -10.78
C HIS A 367 -19.94 13.58 -11.36
N GLU A 368 -20.20 13.48 -12.68
CA GLU A 368 -20.35 12.18 -13.33
C GLU A 368 -19.04 11.40 -13.29
N GLN A 369 -19.09 10.11 -12.93
CA GLN A 369 -17.92 9.23 -12.82
C GLN A 369 -17.93 8.07 -13.82
N ASP A 370 -19.08 7.75 -14.43
CA ASP A 370 -19.17 6.66 -15.40
C ASP A 370 -18.66 7.13 -16.79
N MET A 371 -17.56 6.52 -17.24
CA MET A 371 -16.97 6.80 -18.55
C MET A 371 -17.92 6.50 -19.72
N MET A 372 -18.94 5.69 -19.51
CA MET A 372 -19.94 5.41 -20.55
C MET A 372 -20.78 6.62 -20.87
N ASN A 373 -20.85 7.63 -19.98
CA ASN A 373 -21.55 8.88 -20.15
C ASN A 373 -20.66 10.01 -20.70
N TYR A 374 -19.37 9.75 -20.98
CA TYR A 374 -18.42 10.72 -21.54
C TYR A 374 -18.37 10.66 -23.07
N GLY A 375 -17.43 11.36 -23.64
CA GLY A 375 -17.08 11.36 -25.06
C GLY A 375 -16.81 12.77 -25.59
N ASN A 376 -15.93 12.87 -26.58
CA ASN A 376 -15.58 14.12 -27.28
C ASN A 376 -15.07 15.26 -26.36
N LEU A 377 -14.54 14.96 -25.18
CA LEU A 377 -14.10 16.00 -24.23
C LEU A 377 -12.77 16.66 -24.62
N ARG A 378 -12.00 16.09 -25.56
CA ARG A 378 -10.67 16.59 -25.95
C ARG A 378 -10.61 18.08 -26.30
N LYS A 379 -11.65 18.59 -26.93
CA LYS A 379 -11.71 20.01 -27.34
C LYS A 379 -12.19 20.94 -26.23
N LYS A 380 -12.96 20.41 -25.28
CA LYS A 380 -13.57 21.18 -24.19
C LYS A 380 -12.59 21.36 -23.01
N ILE A 381 -11.79 20.34 -22.74
CA ILE A 381 -10.80 20.32 -21.65
C ILE A 381 -9.41 19.89 -22.17
N PRO A 382 -8.75 20.71 -23.00
CA PRO A 382 -7.52 20.33 -23.70
C PRO A 382 -6.32 20.16 -22.76
N TYR A 383 -6.17 20.93 -21.70
CA TYR A 383 -5.06 20.78 -20.75
C TYR A 383 -5.21 19.49 -19.93
N THR A 384 -6.41 19.22 -19.43
CA THR A 384 -6.75 17.97 -18.76
C THR A 384 -6.55 16.77 -19.69
N PHE A 385 -6.91 16.87 -20.98
CA PHE A 385 -6.67 15.83 -21.98
C PHE A 385 -5.18 15.50 -22.10
N TRP A 386 -4.30 16.50 -22.24
CA TRP A 386 -2.86 16.25 -22.37
C TRP A 386 -2.25 15.70 -21.09
N ALA A 387 -2.69 16.15 -19.91
CA ALA A 387 -2.27 15.59 -18.63
C ALA A 387 -2.62 14.09 -18.52
N MET A 388 -3.87 13.73 -18.84
CA MET A 388 -4.32 12.34 -18.87
C MET A 388 -3.59 11.50 -19.93
N MET A 389 -3.28 12.10 -21.09
CA MET A 389 -2.50 11.46 -22.15
C MET A 389 -1.08 11.15 -21.67
N ILE A 390 -0.37 12.11 -21.06
CA ILE A 390 0.98 11.93 -20.52
C ILE A 390 0.97 10.84 -19.44
N GLY A 391 0.01 10.87 -18.50
CA GLY A 391 -0.14 9.84 -17.49
C GLY A 391 -0.38 8.45 -18.10
N THR A 392 -1.18 8.38 -19.18
CA THR A 392 -1.44 7.12 -19.91
C THR A 392 -0.19 6.62 -20.63
N LEU A 393 0.56 7.48 -21.31
CA LEU A 393 1.83 7.10 -21.95
C LEU A 393 2.84 6.60 -20.92
N ALA A 394 2.88 7.21 -19.74
CA ALA A 394 3.76 6.79 -18.65
C ALA A 394 3.36 5.41 -18.09
N ILE A 395 2.09 5.20 -17.70
CA ILE A 395 1.68 3.91 -17.11
C ILE A 395 1.73 2.75 -18.09
N THR A 396 1.45 3.01 -19.38
CA THR A 396 1.53 1.98 -20.43
C THR A 396 2.97 1.63 -20.77
N GLY A 397 3.92 2.50 -20.44
CA GLY A 397 5.35 2.28 -20.68
C GLY A 397 5.72 2.55 -22.13
N VAL A 398 5.42 3.75 -22.64
CA VAL A 398 5.83 4.17 -23.98
C VAL A 398 7.26 4.67 -23.96
N GLY A 399 8.11 4.08 -24.78
CA GLY A 399 9.53 4.44 -24.89
C GLY A 399 10.14 3.77 -26.13
N ILE A 400 11.42 4.02 -26.34
CA ILE A 400 12.20 3.40 -27.42
C ILE A 400 12.88 2.13 -26.86
N PRO A 401 12.49 0.92 -27.32
CA PRO A 401 13.06 -0.32 -26.81
C PRO A 401 14.59 -0.35 -26.88
N LEU A 402 15.21 -0.97 -25.90
CA LEU A 402 16.67 -1.10 -25.78
C LEU A 402 17.42 0.24 -25.61
N THR A 403 16.71 1.29 -25.21
CA THR A 403 17.30 2.60 -24.85
C THR A 403 16.76 3.07 -23.51
N THR A 404 17.41 4.10 -22.95
CA THR A 404 16.94 4.79 -21.74
C THR A 404 16.03 6.00 -22.04
N ILE A 405 15.44 6.04 -23.25
CA ILE A 405 14.58 7.14 -23.70
C ILE A 405 13.12 6.67 -23.70
N GLY A 406 12.32 7.22 -22.79
CA GLY A 406 10.90 6.90 -22.66
C GLY A 406 10.26 7.58 -21.47
N PHE A 407 8.95 7.44 -21.36
CA PHE A 407 8.20 7.91 -20.19
C PHE A 407 8.63 7.13 -18.93
N ALA A 408 8.44 7.74 -17.76
CA ALA A 408 8.98 7.22 -16.50
C ALA A 408 8.57 5.76 -16.22
N GLY A 409 7.34 5.36 -16.54
CA GLY A 409 6.89 3.98 -16.36
C GLY A 409 7.46 2.97 -17.36
N PHE A 410 7.97 3.41 -18.51
CA PHE A 410 8.69 2.53 -19.44
C PHE A 410 9.93 1.96 -18.76
N LEU A 411 10.80 2.80 -18.26
CA LEU A 411 12.06 2.41 -17.66
C LEU A 411 11.87 1.58 -16.39
N SER A 412 10.98 2.04 -15.50
CA SER A 412 10.82 1.41 -14.19
C SER A 412 10.01 0.10 -14.22
N LYS A 413 9.00 0.00 -15.10
CA LYS A 413 8.22 -1.23 -15.23
C LYS A 413 8.98 -2.32 -15.97
N ASP A 414 9.72 -1.94 -17.00
CA ASP A 414 10.52 -2.89 -17.78
C ASP A 414 11.67 -3.45 -16.94
N ALA A 415 12.31 -2.62 -16.09
CA ALA A 415 13.27 -3.08 -15.08
C ALA A 415 12.69 -4.17 -14.15
N ILE A 416 11.43 -4.04 -13.72
CA ILE A 416 10.76 -5.06 -12.90
C ILE A 416 10.54 -6.36 -13.69
N ILE A 417 10.10 -6.28 -14.95
CA ILE A 417 9.84 -7.46 -15.78
C ILE A 417 11.15 -8.20 -16.08
N GLU A 418 12.22 -7.46 -16.38
CA GLU A 418 13.56 -8.02 -16.56
C GLU A 418 14.06 -8.71 -15.28
N SER A 419 13.87 -8.07 -14.12
CA SER A 419 14.23 -8.66 -12.81
C SER A 419 13.43 -9.93 -12.49
N ALA A 420 12.13 -9.97 -12.83
CA ALA A 420 11.32 -11.17 -12.64
C ALA A 420 11.81 -12.36 -13.46
N TYR A 421 12.31 -12.12 -14.68
CA TYR A 421 12.95 -13.12 -15.53
C TYR A 421 14.30 -13.56 -14.95
N ALA A 422 15.15 -12.61 -14.57
CA ALA A 422 16.48 -12.85 -14.02
C ALA A 422 16.42 -13.61 -12.68
N GLY A 423 15.48 -13.27 -11.80
CA GLY A 423 15.22 -14.01 -10.55
C GLY A 423 14.56 -15.38 -10.74
N GLY A 424 14.50 -15.91 -11.97
CA GLY A 424 14.00 -17.27 -12.28
C GLY A 424 12.50 -17.47 -12.11
N SER A 425 11.72 -16.41 -11.89
CA SER A 425 10.27 -16.50 -11.70
C SER A 425 9.52 -16.51 -13.04
N GLY A 426 9.40 -17.67 -13.68
CA GLY A 426 8.65 -17.80 -14.93
C GLY A 426 7.19 -17.39 -14.80
N PHE A 427 6.51 -17.73 -13.68
CA PHE A 427 5.15 -17.28 -13.38
C PHE A 427 5.09 -15.76 -13.23
N GLY A 428 6.02 -15.17 -12.45
CA GLY A 428 6.12 -13.73 -12.27
C GLY A 428 6.29 -13.00 -13.61
N PHE A 429 7.26 -13.40 -14.41
CA PHE A 429 7.54 -12.81 -15.71
C PHE A 429 6.30 -12.78 -16.63
N TRP A 430 5.68 -13.95 -16.89
CA TRP A 430 4.55 -14.02 -17.80
C TRP A 430 3.29 -13.32 -17.27
N ALA A 431 3.04 -13.41 -15.97
CA ALA A 431 1.92 -12.69 -15.37
C ALA A 431 2.08 -11.16 -15.55
N LEU A 432 3.31 -10.64 -15.37
CA LEU A 432 3.58 -9.21 -15.56
C LEU A 432 3.51 -8.78 -17.03
N VAL A 433 4.00 -9.57 -17.98
CA VAL A 433 3.88 -9.28 -19.42
C VAL A 433 2.41 -9.25 -19.85
N ILE A 434 1.60 -10.21 -19.41
CA ILE A 434 0.16 -10.23 -19.71
C ILE A 434 -0.54 -9.05 -19.03
N ALA A 435 -0.17 -8.73 -17.79
CA ALA A 435 -0.70 -7.56 -17.09
C ALA A 435 -0.31 -6.24 -17.80
N ALA A 436 0.87 -6.15 -18.42
CA ALA A 436 1.28 -4.99 -19.22
C ALA A 436 0.40 -4.82 -20.47
N PHE A 437 0.08 -5.92 -21.16
CA PHE A 437 -0.90 -5.91 -22.27
C PHE A 437 -2.27 -5.40 -21.82
N MET A 438 -2.79 -5.93 -20.71
CA MET A 438 -4.08 -5.52 -20.16
C MET A 438 -4.05 -4.06 -19.66
N THR A 439 -2.93 -3.63 -19.06
CA THR A 439 -2.71 -2.24 -18.63
C THR A 439 -2.81 -1.28 -19.80
N SER A 440 -2.15 -1.58 -20.90
CA SER A 440 -2.25 -0.80 -22.13
C SER A 440 -3.70 -0.75 -22.63
N PHE A 441 -4.38 -1.90 -22.73
CA PHE A 441 -5.75 -1.96 -23.21
C PHE A 441 -6.72 -1.10 -22.40
N TYR A 442 -6.77 -1.26 -21.06
CA TYR A 442 -7.76 -0.50 -20.26
C TYR A 442 -7.41 0.98 -20.12
N SER A 443 -6.12 1.34 -20.15
CA SER A 443 -5.72 2.73 -20.10
C SER A 443 -6.10 3.48 -21.40
N TRP A 444 -5.86 2.88 -22.54
CA TRP A 444 -6.30 3.42 -23.83
C TRP A 444 -7.83 3.40 -23.98
N ARG A 445 -8.50 2.37 -23.47
CA ARG A 445 -9.97 2.33 -23.36
C ARG A 445 -10.49 3.56 -22.61
N LEU A 446 -9.90 3.89 -21.47
CA LEU A 446 -10.26 5.07 -20.69
C LEU A 446 -10.11 6.36 -21.51
N ILE A 447 -8.97 6.54 -22.18
CA ILE A 447 -8.71 7.71 -23.03
C ILE A 447 -9.73 7.80 -24.20
N PHE A 448 -9.96 6.70 -24.90
CA PHE A 448 -10.87 6.69 -26.04
C PHE A 448 -12.33 6.94 -25.63
N LEU A 449 -12.78 6.38 -24.54
CA LEU A 449 -14.14 6.59 -24.04
C LEU A 449 -14.33 8.01 -23.51
N THR A 450 -13.34 8.60 -22.88
CA THR A 450 -13.47 9.93 -22.26
C THR A 450 -13.32 11.06 -23.28
N PHE A 451 -12.29 11.02 -24.11
CA PHE A 451 -11.87 12.16 -24.92
C PHE A 451 -12.22 12.05 -26.40
N PHE A 452 -12.55 10.86 -26.87
CA PHE A 452 -12.83 10.59 -28.28
C PHE A 452 -14.26 10.04 -28.46
N GLY A 453 -14.63 9.83 -29.72
CA GLY A 453 -15.95 9.30 -30.11
C GLY A 453 -17.07 10.35 -30.00
N LYS A 454 -18.30 9.86 -29.92
CA LYS A 454 -19.50 10.70 -29.81
C LYS A 454 -19.77 11.04 -28.35
N GLU A 455 -20.37 12.19 -28.10
CA GLU A 455 -20.91 12.56 -26.78
C GLU A 455 -22.00 11.57 -26.37
N ARG A 456 -21.93 11.10 -25.12
CA ARG A 456 -22.87 10.15 -24.49
C ARG A 456 -23.34 10.73 -23.16
N GLY A 457 -24.47 10.24 -22.66
CA GLY A 457 -25.04 10.75 -21.41
C GLY A 457 -25.83 12.05 -21.60
N ASP A 458 -25.87 12.89 -20.56
CA ASP A 458 -26.67 14.10 -20.53
C ASP A 458 -26.07 15.22 -21.38
N LYS A 459 -26.87 15.77 -22.28
CA LYS A 459 -26.46 16.87 -23.18
C LYS A 459 -26.12 18.16 -22.42
N HIS A 460 -26.89 18.50 -21.39
CA HIS A 460 -26.68 19.70 -20.61
C HIS A 460 -25.31 19.71 -19.93
N THR A 461 -24.94 18.57 -19.33
CA THR A 461 -23.62 18.36 -18.73
C THR A 461 -22.50 18.53 -19.75
N HIS A 462 -22.65 17.97 -20.95
CA HIS A 462 -21.65 18.16 -22.02
C HIS A 462 -21.54 19.61 -22.47
N GLU A 463 -22.67 20.32 -22.69
CA GLU A 463 -22.66 21.71 -23.16
C GLU A 463 -21.93 22.64 -22.19
N HIS A 464 -22.03 22.41 -20.88
CA HIS A 464 -21.42 23.23 -19.84
C HIS A 464 -20.01 22.73 -19.40
N ALA A 465 -19.50 21.66 -20.01
CA ALA A 465 -18.17 21.15 -19.70
C ALA A 465 -17.08 22.19 -20.04
N HIS A 466 -16.27 22.57 -19.06
CA HIS A 466 -15.22 23.56 -19.15
C HIS A 466 -13.95 23.13 -18.47
N GLU A 467 -12.82 23.75 -18.80
CA GLU A 467 -11.53 23.42 -18.22
C GLU A 467 -11.47 23.79 -16.73
N SER A 468 -10.70 23.03 -15.98
CA SER A 468 -10.47 23.26 -14.56
C SER A 468 -9.69 24.55 -14.27
N PRO A 469 -9.87 25.18 -13.09
CA PRO A 469 -9.13 26.40 -12.75
C PRO A 469 -7.62 26.15 -12.61
N MET A 470 -6.82 27.21 -12.71
CA MET A 470 -5.35 27.12 -12.70
C MET A 470 -4.77 26.44 -11.46
N VAL A 471 -5.42 26.59 -10.30
CA VAL A 471 -5.00 25.91 -9.06
C VAL A 471 -5.06 24.37 -9.16
N MET A 472 -5.89 23.85 -10.08
CA MET A 472 -5.95 22.42 -10.39
C MET A 472 -5.01 22.06 -11.55
N LEU A 473 -4.81 22.92 -12.54
CA LEU A 473 -3.96 22.66 -13.71
C LEU A 473 -2.47 22.72 -13.41
N ILE A 474 -2.01 23.59 -12.49
CA ILE A 474 -0.59 23.70 -12.09
C ILE A 474 -0.08 22.35 -11.53
N PRO A 475 -0.76 21.70 -10.57
CA PRO A 475 -0.37 20.36 -10.11
C PRO A 475 -0.30 19.33 -11.26
N LEU A 476 -1.24 19.34 -12.19
CA LEU A 476 -1.20 18.43 -13.34
C LEU A 476 0.05 18.69 -14.22
N GLY A 477 0.41 19.95 -14.43
CA GLY A 477 1.61 20.33 -15.19
C GLY A 477 2.89 19.83 -14.52
N VAL A 478 3.04 20.04 -13.22
CA VAL A 478 4.23 19.60 -12.45
C VAL A 478 4.34 18.07 -12.44
N LEU A 479 3.24 17.37 -12.18
CA LEU A 479 3.22 15.91 -12.20
C LEU A 479 3.48 15.32 -13.58
N SER A 480 3.08 16.03 -14.65
CA SER A 480 3.38 15.64 -16.04
C SER A 480 4.89 15.68 -16.32
N LEU A 481 5.61 16.68 -15.80
CA LEU A 481 7.09 16.73 -15.92
C LEU A 481 7.73 15.52 -15.23
N GLY A 482 7.28 15.16 -14.01
CA GLY A 482 7.76 13.97 -13.32
C GLY A 482 7.43 12.67 -14.08
N ALA A 483 6.22 12.56 -14.65
CA ALA A 483 5.81 11.38 -15.43
C ALA A 483 6.60 11.20 -16.74
N VAL A 484 7.17 12.28 -17.29
CA VAL A 484 8.05 12.23 -18.47
C VAL A 484 9.50 11.95 -18.07
N PHE A 485 10.07 12.73 -17.16
CA PHE A 485 11.51 12.83 -16.96
C PHE A 485 12.07 12.02 -15.79
N ALA A 486 11.27 11.71 -14.76
CA ALA A 486 11.77 11.08 -13.54
C ALA A 486 12.46 9.73 -13.80
N GLY A 487 11.96 8.94 -14.74
CA GLY A 487 12.59 7.67 -15.12
C GLY A 487 13.94 7.85 -15.78
N MET A 488 14.06 8.77 -16.75
CA MET A 488 15.29 9.00 -17.49
C MET A 488 16.40 9.60 -16.63
N ILE A 489 16.05 10.55 -15.75
CA ILE A 489 17.04 11.24 -14.90
C ILE A 489 17.65 10.28 -13.88
N TRP A 490 16.84 9.37 -13.30
CA TRP A 490 17.26 8.56 -12.16
C TRP A 490 17.49 7.08 -12.50
N TYR A 491 17.49 6.70 -13.78
CA TYR A 491 17.65 5.31 -14.22
C TYR A 491 18.90 4.65 -13.63
N ASN A 492 20.05 5.29 -13.78
CA ASN A 492 21.33 4.73 -13.35
C ASN A 492 21.43 4.54 -11.83
N GLN A 493 20.80 5.42 -11.05
CA GLN A 493 20.81 5.35 -9.60
C GLN A 493 19.95 4.20 -9.05
N PHE A 494 18.87 3.84 -9.76
CA PHE A 494 17.96 2.77 -9.33
C PHE A 494 18.20 1.44 -10.03
N PHE A 495 18.61 1.46 -11.29
CA PHE A 495 18.73 0.28 -12.14
C PHE A 495 19.95 0.39 -13.07
N GLY A 496 21.00 1.08 -12.66
CA GLY A 496 22.31 1.07 -13.32
C GLY A 496 23.15 -0.14 -12.91
N HIS A 497 24.46 -0.09 -13.16
CA HIS A 497 25.40 -1.12 -12.69
C HIS A 497 25.51 -1.12 -11.16
N ALA A 498 26.02 -2.22 -10.59
CA ALA A 498 26.07 -2.42 -9.14
C ALA A 498 26.85 -1.31 -8.40
N ASP A 499 27.90 -0.74 -9.01
CA ASP A 499 28.64 0.40 -8.46
C ASP A 499 27.79 1.68 -8.32
N GLN A 500 26.93 1.95 -9.32
CA GLN A 500 26.06 3.13 -9.33
C GLN A 500 24.92 2.97 -8.31
N VAL A 501 24.28 1.80 -8.28
CA VAL A 501 23.23 1.48 -7.33
C VAL A 501 23.78 1.43 -5.91
N GLY A 502 24.94 0.78 -5.70
CA GLY A 502 25.61 0.70 -4.41
C GLY A 502 25.96 2.09 -3.86
N LYS A 503 26.58 2.94 -4.70
CA LYS A 503 26.90 4.32 -4.32
C LYS A 503 25.66 5.13 -3.96
N PHE A 504 24.54 4.95 -4.69
CA PHE A 504 23.31 5.70 -4.44
C PHE A 504 22.65 5.30 -3.12
N TYR A 505 22.57 4.00 -2.83
CA TYR A 505 21.94 3.47 -1.61
C TYR A 505 22.92 3.35 -0.42
N GLY A 506 24.20 3.64 -0.60
CA GLY A 506 25.22 3.49 0.43
C GLY A 506 25.57 2.03 0.72
N ILE A 507 25.37 1.13 -0.26
CA ILE A 507 25.72 -0.28 -0.13
C ILE A 507 27.18 -0.47 -0.55
N PRO A 508 28.05 -1.10 0.28
CA PRO A 508 29.42 -1.42 -0.12
C PRO A 508 29.46 -2.35 -1.33
N VAL A 509 30.33 -2.03 -2.29
CA VAL A 509 30.58 -2.84 -3.50
C VAL A 509 32.07 -3.10 -3.65
N ALA A 510 32.46 -4.25 -4.18
CA ALA A 510 33.82 -4.58 -4.53
C ALA A 510 33.91 -5.02 -5.99
N GLU A 511 35.08 -4.80 -6.62
CA GLU A 511 35.36 -5.37 -7.94
C GLU A 511 35.46 -6.90 -7.81
N ALA A 512 34.60 -7.61 -8.51
CA ALA A 512 34.66 -9.08 -8.60
C ALA A 512 35.77 -9.45 -9.59
N HIS A 513 36.89 -10.02 -9.11
CA HIS A 513 37.89 -10.59 -9.98
C HIS A 513 37.34 -11.85 -10.64
N ALA A 514 37.48 -11.97 -11.95
CA ALA A 514 37.00 -13.07 -12.78
C ALA A 514 37.54 -14.48 -12.41
N ASP A 515 38.43 -14.57 -11.41
CA ASP A 515 39.11 -15.83 -11.04
C ASP A 515 38.35 -16.69 -9.99
N ASP A 516 37.30 -16.21 -9.34
CA ASP A 516 36.63 -16.97 -8.27
C ASP A 516 35.55 -17.97 -8.76
N HIS A 517 35.09 -17.86 -9.99
CA HIS A 517 34.11 -18.80 -10.55
C HIS A 517 34.72 -20.09 -11.14
N ALA A 518 36.05 -20.21 -11.20
CA ALA A 518 36.75 -21.40 -11.73
C ALA A 518 37.09 -22.47 -10.69
N LYS A 519 36.86 -22.22 -9.37
CA LYS A 519 37.30 -23.13 -8.30
C LYS A 519 36.27 -24.17 -7.84
N ASP A 520 35.00 -23.97 -8.15
CA ASP A 520 33.94 -24.92 -7.72
C ASP A 520 33.55 -25.98 -8.75
N ALA A 521 34.18 -26.01 -9.92
CA ALA A 521 33.89 -26.98 -10.98
C ALA A 521 34.95 -28.09 -11.21
N THR A 522 35.95 -28.21 -10.33
CA THR A 522 36.97 -29.26 -10.51
C THR A 522 37.24 -30.04 -9.22
N ASN A 523 36.36 -30.99 -8.96
CA ASN A 523 36.76 -32.24 -8.27
C ASN A 523 36.09 -33.40 -9.02
N GLY A 524 36.87 -34.05 -9.83
CA GLY A 524 36.47 -35.31 -10.53
C GLY A 524 37.44 -35.69 -11.64
N ASP A 525 38.48 -36.44 -11.25
CA ASP A 525 39.23 -37.44 -12.02
C ASP A 525 40.14 -37.08 -13.22
N ASP A 526 41.41 -37.17 -12.89
CA ASP A 526 42.61 -37.80 -13.50
C ASP A 526 42.57 -38.32 -14.95
N HIS A 527 43.70 -38.03 -15.57
CA HIS A 527 44.56 -38.76 -16.53
C HIS A 527 44.71 -38.27 -17.97
N ALA A 528 45.93 -37.78 -18.16
CA ALA A 528 46.93 -38.16 -19.19
C ALA A 528 47.02 -37.40 -20.52
N LYS A 529 48.23 -36.77 -20.62
CA LYS A 529 49.16 -36.71 -21.78
C LYS A 529 48.82 -35.87 -23.01
N ALA A 530 49.53 -34.76 -23.15
CA ALA A 530 50.78 -34.54 -23.93
C ALA A 530 50.59 -34.32 -25.44
N ASP A 531 51.24 -33.21 -25.87
CA ASP A 531 51.81 -32.91 -27.19
C ASP A 531 50.88 -32.51 -28.35
N ASP A 532 51.04 -31.45 -29.06
CA ASP A 532 52.12 -30.84 -29.79
C ASP A 532 51.58 -29.68 -30.69
N HIS A 533 52.37 -28.67 -30.89
CA HIS A 533 52.50 -27.67 -31.95
C HIS A 533 51.42 -27.39 -33.03
N GLY A 534 51.15 -26.10 -33.25
CA GLY A 534 50.77 -25.64 -34.58
C GLY A 534 50.26 -24.19 -34.70
N LYS A 535 51.19 -23.23 -34.84
CA LYS A 535 51.19 -21.98 -35.64
C LYS A 535 49.86 -21.35 -36.10
N ALA A 536 49.74 -20.11 -35.68
CA ALA A 536 49.31 -18.88 -36.38
C ALA A 536 48.63 -18.94 -37.75
N LYS A 537 47.55 -18.20 -37.85
CA LYS A 537 47.29 -17.26 -38.97
C LYS A 537 46.46 -16.11 -38.50
N ASP A 538 47.00 -14.92 -38.70
CA ASP A 538 46.32 -13.63 -38.71
C ASP A 538 45.24 -13.65 -39.81
N ASP A 539 44.05 -13.14 -39.47
CA ASP A 539 43.20 -12.44 -40.43
C ASP A 539 42.47 -11.28 -39.72
N ASP A 540 42.93 -10.12 -40.14
CA ASP A 540 42.46 -8.78 -39.85
C ASP A 540 41.04 -8.56 -40.43
N HIS A 541 40.04 -8.24 -39.58
CA HIS A 541 38.89 -7.44 -40.01
C HIS A 541 38.42 -6.52 -38.88
N GLY A 542 38.43 -5.28 -39.29
CA GLY A 542 38.27 -4.05 -38.58
C GLY A 542 37.08 -3.84 -37.66
N GLY A 543 37.41 -3.17 -36.61
CA GLY A 543 36.70 -2.01 -36.11
C GLY A 543 35.34 -2.15 -35.49
N ASP A 544 35.31 -2.46 -34.20
CA ASP A 544 34.38 -1.77 -33.31
C ASP A 544 35.10 -1.57 -31.97
N LYS A 545 35.30 -0.32 -31.64
CA LYS A 545 35.89 0.09 -30.34
C LYS A 545 34.93 -0.29 -29.24
N ALA A 546 35.16 -1.41 -28.58
CA ALA A 546 34.56 -1.70 -27.27
C ALA A 546 35.09 -0.71 -26.27
N TYR A 547 34.24 0.14 -25.76
CA TYR A 547 34.46 0.96 -24.59
C TYR A 547 34.33 0.07 -23.33
N GLY A 548 35.39 0.01 -22.54
CA GLY A 548 35.39 -0.39 -21.14
C GLY A 548 35.53 -1.89 -20.92
N GLY A 549 36.59 -2.29 -20.24
CA GLY A 549 36.66 -3.62 -19.63
C GLY A 549 35.47 -3.82 -18.71
N ASP A 550 34.78 -4.95 -18.83
CA ASP A 550 33.70 -5.36 -17.95
C ASP A 550 34.26 -5.60 -16.54
N HIS A 551 34.34 -4.52 -15.74
CA HIS A 551 34.52 -4.64 -14.31
C HIS A 551 33.17 -5.10 -13.72
N HIS A 552 33.07 -6.35 -13.32
CA HIS A 552 31.93 -6.84 -12.56
C HIS A 552 32.07 -6.36 -11.10
N TYR A 553 31.05 -5.70 -10.58
CA TYR A 553 30.98 -5.29 -9.18
C TYR A 553 29.96 -6.16 -8.47
N ALA A 554 30.31 -6.66 -7.26
CA ALA A 554 29.42 -7.41 -6.38
C ALA A 554 29.10 -6.60 -5.13
N PHE A 555 27.90 -6.79 -4.60
CA PHE A 555 27.52 -6.23 -3.30
C PHE A 555 28.23 -7.03 -2.19
N VAL A 556 28.95 -6.33 -1.30
CA VAL A 556 29.75 -6.95 -0.22
C VAL A 556 29.39 -6.41 1.16
N GLY A 557 28.31 -5.60 1.26
CA GLY A 557 27.85 -5.00 2.50
C GLY A 557 27.30 -6.05 3.48
N LYS A 558 27.32 -5.70 4.78
CA LYS A 558 26.66 -6.46 5.83
C LYS A 558 25.20 -6.02 5.98
N PRO A 559 24.32 -6.88 6.54
CA PRO A 559 22.94 -6.46 6.85
C PRO A 559 22.91 -5.21 7.71
N GLY A 560 22.21 -4.16 7.22
CA GLY A 560 22.15 -2.85 7.87
C GLY A 560 23.19 -1.83 7.42
N GLU A 561 24.17 -2.21 6.61
CA GLU A 561 25.04 -1.27 5.89
C GLU A 561 24.33 -0.75 4.63
N GLY A 562 24.12 0.56 4.56
CA GLY A 562 23.34 1.19 3.50
C GLY A 562 21.82 1.20 3.78
N ALA A 563 21.09 1.75 2.82
CA ALA A 563 19.65 1.91 2.92
C ALA A 563 18.85 0.64 2.52
N LEU A 564 19.45 -0.20 1.68
CA LEU A 564 18.98 -1.52 1.26
C LEU A 564 20.08 -2.55 1.53
N TYR A 565 19.70 -3.80 1.65
CA TYR A 565 20.63 -4.91 1.67
C TYR A 565 20.36 -5.82 0.48
N MET A 566 21.40 -6.13 -0.25
CA MET A 566 21.42 -7.13 -1.31
C MET A 566 22.58 -8.09 -0.97
N ALA A 567 22.25 -9.38 -0.83
CA ALA A 567 23.24 -10.37 -0.44
C ALA A 567 24.34 -10.52 -1.50
N PRO A 568 25.56 -10.91 -1.13
CA PRO A 568 26.65 -11.09 -2.08
C PRO A 568 26.38 -12.11 -3.20
N ASP A 569 25.51 -13.07 -2.97
CA ASP A 569 25.03 -14.07 -3.92
C ASP A 569 23.77 -13.63 -4.70
N ASN A 570 23.28 -12.41 -4.47
CA ASN A 570 22.16 -11.84 -5.23
C ASN A 570 22.69 -11.22 -6.55
N HIS A 571 22.64 -11.97 -7.63
CA HIS A 571 23.08 -11.54 -8.96
C HIS A 571 21.94 -11.03 -9.86
N VAL A 572 20.73 -10.86 -9.33
CA VAL A 572 19.52 -10.51 -10.12
C VAL A 572 19.69 -9.23 -10.94
N LEU A 573 20.46 -8.24 -10.43
CA LEU A 573 20.74 -6.99 -11.17
C LEU A 573 21.55 -7.24 -12.45
N ASP A 574 22.64 -7.99 -12.33
CA ASP A 574 23.53 -8.31 -13.47
C ASP A 574 22.82 -9.23 -14.47
N ASP A 575 22.11 -10.24 -13.98
CA ASP A 575 21.32 -11.16 -14.79
C ASP A 575 20.17 -10.45 -15.53
N ALA A 576 19.57 -9.42 -14.93
CA ALA A 576 18.57 -8.58 -15.59
C ALA A 576 19.19 -7.78 -16.73
N HIS A 577 20.37 -7.20 -16.51
CA HIS A 577 21.11 -6.52 -17.59
C HIS A 577 21.57 -7.47 -18.69
N ALA A 578 21.91 -8.71 -18.36
CA ALA A 578 22.29 -9.76 -19.31
C ALA A 578 21.08 -10.44 -19.99
N ALA A 579 19.84 -10.10 -19.58
CA ALA A 579 18.63 -10.76 -20.09
C ALA A 579 18.53 -10.68 -21.62
N PRO A 580 18.03 -11.73 -22.29
CA PRO A 580 17.89 -11.79 -23.74
C PRO A 580 17.05 -10.64 -24.29
N LYS A 581 17.38 -10.14 -25.48
CA LYS A 581 16.68 -9.02 -26.13
C LYS A 581 15.16 -9.20 -26.22
N TRP A 582 14.68 -10.45 -26.41
CA TRP A 582 13.23 -10.71 -26.49
C TRP A 582 12.53 -10.43 -25.13
N VAL A 583 13.20 -10.68 -24.01
CA VAL A 583 12.70 -10.34 -22.66
C VAL A 583 12.52 -8.84 -22.56
N LYS A 584 13.56 -8.05 -22.90
CA LYS A 584 13.56 -6.58 -22.86
C LYS A 584 12.53 -5.95 -23.79
N VAL A 585 12.20 -6.58 -24.90
CA VAL A 585 11.24 -6.07 -25.89
C VAL A 585 9.81 -6.56 -25.61
N SER A 586 9.62 -7.62 -24.82
CA SER A 586 8.31 -8.22 -24.56
C SER A 586 7.28 -7.24 -23.95
N PRO A 587 7.63 -6.34 -23.01
CA PRO A 587 6.68 -5.35 -22.46
C PRO A 587 6.23 -4.34 -23.53
N PHE A 588 7.15 -3.93 -24.39
CA PHE A 588 6.82 -3.02 -25.49
C PHE A 588 5.85 -3.67 -26.48
N ILE A 589 6.07 -4.93 -26.87
CA ILE A 589 5.14 -5.68 -27.74
C ILE A 589 3.77 -5.80 -27.06
N ALA A 590 3.73 -6.15 -25.78
CA ALA A 590 2.50 -6.23 -24.99
C ALA A 590 1.75 -4.89 -24.99
N MET A 591 2.46 -3.78 -24.79
CA MET A 591 1.91 -2.42 -24.81
C MET A 591 1.30 -2.08 -26.17
N VAL A 592 2.01 -2.33 -27.29
CA VAL A 592 1.53 -2.04 -28.64
C VAL A 592 0.30 -2.87 -28.98
N LEU A 593 0.29 -4.16 -28.64
CA LEU A 593 -0.86 -5.04 -28.86
C LEU A 593 -2.08 -4.58 -28.07
N GLY A 594 -1.90 -4.15 -26.81
CA GLY A 594 -2.97 -3.61 -25.98
C GLY A 594 -3.57 -2.33 -26.56
N LEU A 595 -2.74 -1.39 -27.02
CA LEU A 595 -3.15 -0.20 -27.72
C LEU A 595 -3.92 -0.52 -29.01
N ALA A 596 -3.36 -1.41 -29.86
CA ALA A 596 -3.98 -1.77 -31.14
C ALA A 596 -5.37 -2.39 -30.92
N LEU A 597 -5.51 -3.28 -29.93
CA LEU A 597 -6.79 -3.88 -29.59
C LEU A 597 -7.78 -2.85 -29.03
N ALA A 598 -7.35 -1.93 -28.17
CA ALA A 598 -8.19 -0.86 -27.66
C ALA A 598 -8.65 0.07 -28.78
N TYR A 599 -7.77 0.43 -29.70
CA TYR A 599 -8.10 1.24 -30.88
C TYR A 599 -9.14 0.54 -31.78
N LEU A 600 -8.94 -0.75 -32.04
CA LEU A 600 -9.91 -1.55 -32.80
C LEU A 600 -11.29 -1.59 -32.14
N PHE A 601 -11.35 -1.76 -30.82
CA PHE A 601 -12.60 -1.92 -30.07
C PHE A 601 -13.36 -0.60 -29.86
N TYR A 602 -12.66 0.51 -29.66
CA TYR A 602 -13.31 1.76 -29.24
C TYR A 602 -13.32 2.86 -30.29
N ILE A 603 -12.49 2.75 -31.32
CA ILE A 603 -12.42 3.74 -32.44
C ILE A 603 -12.93 3.14 -33.74
N VAL A 604 -12.39 1.98 -34.16
CA VAL A 604 -12.73 1.36 -35.46
C VAL A 604 -14.11 0.71 -35.40
N ASN A 605 -14.37 -0.12 -34.41
CA ASN A 605 -15.63 -0.84 -34.29
C ASN A 605 -16.18 -0.86 -32.85
N PRO A 606 -16.86 0.21 -32.42
CA PRO A 606 -17.41 0.34 -31.06
C PRO A 606 -18.49 -0.69 -30.69
N ALA A 607 -18.97 -1.51 -31.62
CA ALA A 607 -19.94 -2.58 -31.34
C ALA A 607 -19.27 -3.85 -30.81
N LEU A 608 -17.95 -4.05 -31.06
CA LEU A 608 -17.22 -5.27 -30.67
C LEU A 608 -17.24 -5.52 -29.16
N PRO A 609 -16.96 -4.53 -28.27
CA PRO A 609 -16.96 -4.76 -26.83
C PRO A 609 -18.29 -5.31 -26.31
N LYS A 610 -19.41 -4.74 -26.81
CA LYS A 610 -20.77 -5.18 -26.44
C LYS A 610 -21.02 -6.60 -26.88
N ARG A 611 -20.73 -6.95 -28.13
CA ARG A 611 -20.88 -8.31 -28.67
C ARG A 611 -20.03 -9.31 -27.90
N LEU A 612 -18.78 -8.96 -27.56
CA LEU A 612 -17.89 -9.84 -26.79
C LEU A 612 -18.45 -10.09 -25.39
N ALA A 613 -18.95 -9.05 -24.72
CA ALA A 613 -19.55 -9.15 -23.38
C ALA A 613 -20.84 -10.01 -23.39
N GLU A 614 -21.64 -9.94 -24.47
CA GLU A 614 -22.84 -10.76 -24.65
C GLU A 614 -22.48 -12.23 -24.95
N ASN A 615 -21.49 -12.47 -25.85
CA ASN A 615 -21.08 -13.82 -26.22
C ASN A 615 -20.34 -14.56 -25.09
N GLN A 616 -19.58 -13.82 -24.27
CA GLN A 616 -18.81 -14.36 -23.14
C GLN A 616 -19.37 -13.87 -21.81
N ARG A 617 -20.70 -13.88 -21.69
CA ARG A 617 -21.41 -13.33 -20.52
C ARG A 617 -20.93 -13.87 -19.18
N PRO A 618 -20.66 -15.19 -18.99
CA PRO A 618 -20.14 -15.70 -17.71
C PRO A 618 -18.81 -15.08 -17.32
N LEU A 619 -17.86 -15.01 -18.27
CA LEU A 619 -16.54 -14.39 -18.04
C LEU A 619 -16.68 -12.88 -17.75
N TYR A 620 -17.52 -12.20 -18.53
CA TYR A 620 -17.77 -10.76 -18.29
C TYR A 620 -18.33 -10.50 -16.88
N LEU A 621 -19.31 -11.30 -16.43
CA LEU A 621 -19.88 -11.17 -15.08
C LEU A 621 -18.86 -11.53 -14.00
N PHE A 622 -18.04 -12.54 -14.20
CA PHE A 622 -16.96 -12.90 -13.29
C PHE A 622 -15.98 -11.74 -13.07
N LEU A 623 -15.54 -11.11 -14.15
CA LEU A 623 -14.63 -9.95 -14.09
C LEU A 623 -15.35 -8.70 -13.53
N LYS A 624 -16.59 -8.45 -13.93
CA LYS A 624 -17.38 -7.30 -13.47
C LYS A 624 -17.62 -7.36 -11.97
N ASN A 625 -17.90 -8.55 -11.44
CA ASN A 625 -18.09 -8.81 -10.02
C ASN A 625 -16.75 -9.09 -9.30
N LYS A 626 -15.61 -8.67 -9.86
CA LYS A 626 -14.31 -8.67 -9.19
C LYS A 626 -13.91 -10.07 -8.69
N TRP A 627 -14.14 -11.11 -9.49
CA TRP A 627 -13.96 -12.53 -9.16
C TRP A 627 -14.78 -12.99 -7.94
N TYR A 628 -15.84 -12.29 -7.60
CA TYR A 628 -16.75 -12.60 -6.49
C TYR A 628 -16.08 -12.63 -5.10
N PHE A 629 -14.97 -11.93 -4.90
CA PHE A 629 -14.29 -11.86 -3.60
C PHE A 629 -15.16 -11.20 -2.53
N ASP A 630 -15.89 -10.13 -2.88
CA ASP A 630 -16.77 -9.44 -1.94
C ASP A 630 -17.89 -10.37 -1.45
N GLU A 631 -18.55 -11.08 -2.38
CA GLU A 631 -19.62 -12.03 -2.10
C GLU A 631 -19.11 -13.23 -1.29
N LEU A 632 -17.91 -13.73 -1.61
CA LEU A 632 -17.28 -14.81 -0.86
C LEU A 632 -17.02 -14.39 0.60
N TYR A 633 -16.48 -13.19 0.82
CA TYR A 633 -16.22 -12.69 2.16
C TYR A 633 -17.51 -12.41 2.93
N ASP A 634 -18.54 -11.89 2.27
CA ASP A 634 -19.85 -11.71 2.89
C ASP A 634 -20.45 -13.04 3.34
N ALA A 635 -20.33 -14.10 2.52
CA ALA A 635 -20.89 -15.42 2.84
C ALA A 635 -20.08 -16.15 3.93
N VAL A 636 -18.74 -16.12 3.87
CA VAL A 636 -17.88 -16.97 4.71
C VAL A 636 -17.44 -16.28 6.00
N ILE A 637 -17.30 -14.94 5.99
CA ILE A 637 -16.75 -14.18 7.12
C ILE A 637 -17.79 -13.25 7.73
N VAL A 638 -18.30 -12.29 6.95
CA VAL A 638 -19.14 -11.20 7.48
C VAL A 638 -20.50 -11.72 7.96
N GLY A 639 -21.14 -12.60 7.19
CA GLY A 639 -22.41 -13.21 7.55
C GLY A 639 -22.36 -14.02 8.84
N PRO A 640 -21.42 -14.99 8.99
CA PRO A 640 -21.23 -15.75 10.22
C PRO A 640 -20.88 -14.87 11.43
N ILE A 641 -19.99 -13.86 11.27
CA ILE A 641 -19.65 -12.95 12.36
C ILE A 641 -20.88 -12.13 12.81
N LYS A 642 -21.67 -11.61 11.87
CA LYS A 642 -22.94 -10.93 12.19
C LYS A 642 -23.95 -11.86 12.87
N ALA A 643 -24.01 -13.14 12.48
CA ALA A 643 -24.87 -14.14 13.11
C ALA A 643 -24.40 -14.42 14.55
N LEU A 644 -23.08 -14.61 14.75
CA LEU A 644 -22.47 -14.77 16.08
C LEU A 644 -22.73 -13.54 16.96
N GLY A 645 -22.53 -12.34 16.43
CA GLY A 645 -22.81 -11.10 17.17
C GLY A 645 -24.28 -11.00 17.62
N ARG A 646 -25.23 -11.38 16.76
CA ARG A 646 -26.65 -11.45 17.14
C ARG A 646 -26.93 -12.51 18.20
N LEU A 647 -26.28 -13.68 18.11
CA LEU A 647 -26.40 -14.74 19.11
C LEU A 647 -25.90 -14.28 20.47
N LEU A 648 -24.71 -13.68 20.52
CA LEU A 648 -24.11 -13.16 21.75
C LEU A 648 -24.95 -12.03 22.33
N TRP A 649 -25.39 -11.08 21.52
CA TRP A 649 -26.21 -9.95 21.98
C TRP A 649 -27.60 -10.37 22.43
N LYS A 650 -28.39 -11.01 21.55
CA LYS A 650 -29.79 -11.35 21.89
C LYS A 650 -29.90 -12.58 22.79
N GLY A 651 -29.07 -13.61 22.55
CA GLY A 651 -29.05 -14.83 23.33
C GLY A 651 -28.28 -14.68 24.62
N GLY A 652 -27.01 -14.25 24.54
CA GLY A 652 -26.14 -14.10 25.70
C GLY A 652 -26.60 -12.96 26.61
N ASP A 653 -26.49 -11.71 26.16
CA ASP A 653 -26.82 -10.57 26.99
C ASP A 653 -28.32 -10.50 27.30
N GLY A 654 -29.16 -10.43 26.26
CA GLY A 654 -30.58 -10.18 26.44
C GLY A 654 -31.33 -11.31 27.15
N SER A 655 -31.13 -12.58 26.74
CA SER A 655 -31.89 -13.70 27.29
C SER A 655 -31.26 -14.33 28.54
N ILE A 656 -29.93 -14.51 28.55
CA ILE A 656 -29.25 -15.18 29.67
C ILE A 656 -28.93 -14.17 30.77
N ILE A 657 -28.12 -13.13 30.49
CA ILE A 657 -27.66 -12.21 31.53
C ILE A 657 -28.81 -11.31 32.02
N ASP A 658 -29.41 -10.51 31.13
CA ASP A 658 -30.49 -9.62 31.48
C ASP A 658 -31.74 -10.38 31.89
N GLY A 659 -32.06 -11.52 31.22
CA GLY A 659 -33.14 -12.39 31.57
C GLY A 659 -33.01 -12.99 32.96
N PHE A 660 -31.80 -13.44 33.35
CA PHE A 660 -31.53 -13.92 34.69
C PHE A 660 -31.65 -12.81 35.76
N LEU A 661 -30.98 -11.67 35.53
CA LEU A 661 -31.03 -10.55 36.46
C LEU A 661 -32.48 -10.02 36.65
N ASN A 662 -33.19 -9.85 35.56
CA ASN A 662 -34.58 -9.44 35.60
C ASN A 662 -35.49 -10.52 36.22
N GLY A 663 -35.22 -11.80 35.98
CA GLY A 663 -35.94 -12.93 36.60
C GLY A 663 -35.74 -12.95 38.12
N VAL A 664 -34.53 -12.69 38.59
CA VAL A 664 -34.27 -12.55 40.04
C VAL A 664 -34.97 -11.30 40.58
N ALA A 665 -34.75 -10.14 39.95
CA ALA A 665 -35.31 -8.84 40.44
C ALA A 665 -36.83 -8.80 40.38
N MET A 666 -37.47 -9.31 39.31
CA MET A 666 -38.93 -9.21 39.10
C MET A 666 -39.70 -10.44 39.54
N GLY A 667 -39.02 -11.58 39.68
CA GLY A 667 -39.66 -12.88 40.05
C GLY A 667 -39.31 -13.29 41.50
N ILE A 668 -38.03 -13.57 41.74
CA ILE A 668 -37.56 -14.17 42.99
C ILE A 668 -37.70 -13.19 44.16
N VAL A 669 -37.17 -11.96 44.02
CA VAL A 669 -37.22 -10.95 45.08
C VAL A 669 -38.68 -10.59 45.47
N PRO A 670 -39.61 -10.30 44.52
CA PRO A 670 -41.00 -10.05 44.85
C PRO A 670 -41.72 -11.25 45.45
N PHE A 671 -41.34 -12.48 45.04
CA PHE A 671 -41.91 -13.70 45.67
C PHE A 671 -41.56 -13.77 47.16
N PHE A 672 -40.28 -13.62 47.51
CA PHE A 672 -39.85 -13.62 48.92
C PHE A 672 -40.41 -12.41 49.69
N THR A 673 -40.47 -11.23 49.06
CA THR A 673 -41.05 -10.05 49.67
C THR A 673 -42.55 -10.26 50.00
N ARG A 674 -43.32 -10.87 49.12
CA ARG A 674 -44.74 -11.23 49.40
C ARG A 674 -44.88 -12.29 50.49
N LEU A 675 -43.96 -13.26 50.50
CA LEU A 675 -43.93 -14.30 51.53
C LEU A 675 -43.62 -13.70 52.89
N ALA A 676 -42.61 -12.86 53.00
CA ALA A 676 -42.24 -12.13 54.20
C ALA A 676 -43.35 -11.18 54.67
N GLY A 677 -44.02 -10.49 53.72
CA GLY A 677 -45.16 -9.63 54.04
C GLY A 677 -46.39 -10.42 54.56
N ARG A 678 -46.58 -11.67 54.10
CA ARG A 678 -47.62 -12.56 54.67
C ARG A 678 -47.22 -13.09 56.05
N ALA A 679 -45.92 -13.33 56.27
CA ALA A 679 -45.42 -13.79 57.59
C ALA A 679 -45.52 -12.66 58.62
N GLN A 680 -45.39 -11.40 58.21
CA GLN A 680 -45.58 -10.22 59.06
C GLN A 680 -47.07 -9.86 59.14
N SER A 681 -47.82 -10.57 59.97
CA SER A 681 -49.28 -10.35 60.12
C SER A 681 -49.65 -9.02 60.84
N GLY A 682 -48.69 -8.36 61.48
CA GLY A 682 -48.94 -7.14 62.29
C GLY A 682 -49.64 -7.39 63.64
N TYR A 683 -50.09 -8.65 63.90
CA TYR A 683 -50.73 -9.00 65.14
C TYR A 683 -49.73 -9.61 66.12
N ILE A 684 -49.60 -8.97 67.26
CA ILE A 684 -48.65 -9.34 68.31
C ILE A 684 -48.82 -10.80 68.79
N PHE A 685 -50.07 -11.29 68.78
CA PHE A 685 -50.42 -12.68 69.09
C PHE A 685 -49.78 -13.69 68.15
N THR A 686 -49.69 -13.40 66.86
CA THR A 686 -49.09 -14.28 65.87
C THR A 686 -47.58 -14.39 66.09
N TYR A 687 -46.93 -13.29 66.43
CA TYR A 687 -45.49 -13.29 66.75
C TYR A 687 -45.19 -14.02 68.06
N ALA A 688 -46.01 -13.74 69.11
CA ALA A 688 -45.87 -14.41 70.37
C ALA A 688 -46.12 -15.94 70.25
N PHE A 689 -47.08 -16.35 69.44
CA PHE A 689 -47.33 -17.76 69.13
C PHE A 689 -46.16 -18.45 68.48
N TRP A 690 -45.62 -17.87 67.43
CA TRP A 690 -44.44 -18.44 66.72
C TRP A 690 -43.22 -18.37 67.57
N MET A 691 -43.03 -17.40 68.46
CA MET A 691 -41.91 -17.31 69.39
C MET A 691 -42.00 -18.45 70.44
N VAL A 692 -43.17 -18.71 70.94
CA VAL A 692 -43.40 -19.83 71.89
C VAL A 692 -43.14 -21.17 71.21
N ILE A 693 -43.61 -21.37 69.96
CA ILE A 693 -43.33 -22.59 69.22
C ILE A 693 -41.81 -22.72 68.93
N GLY A 694 -41.15 -21.63 68.56
CA GLY A 694 -39.70 -21.61 68.32
C GLY A 694 -38.89 -21.96 69.56
N ILE A 695 -39.28 -21.40 70.72
CA ILE A 695 -38.70 -21.73 72.03
C ILE A 695 -38.93 -23.21 72.38
N ALA A 696 -40.19 -23.69 72.25
CA ALA A 696 -40.52 -25.09 72.49
C ALA A 696 -39.75 -26.04 71.59
N ALA A 697 -39.66 -25.73 70.28
CA ALA A 697 -38.86 -26.52 69.34
C ALA A 697 -37.38 -26.51 69.69
N PHE A 698 -36.84 -25.32 70.08
CA PHE A 698 -35.43 -25.18 70.49
C PHE A 698 -35.15 -25.95 71.78
N VAL A 699 -36.01 -25.86 72.78
CA VAL A 699 -35.87 -26.63 74.00
C VAL A 699 -36.00 -28.15 73.74
N THR A 700 -36.94 -28.55 72.90
CA THR A 700 -37.10 -29.94 72.49
C THR A 700 -35.84 -30.46 71.72
N TRP A 701 -35.31 -29.64 70.85
CA TRP A 701 -34.06 -29.98 70.12
C TRP A 701 -32.85 -30.09 71.07
N MET A 702 -32.72 -29.16 72.05
CA MET A 702 -31.67 -29.21 73.05
C MET A 702 -31.83 -30.43 73.98
N THR A 703 -33.06 -30.78 74.36
CA THR A 703 -33.33 -31.91 75.25
C THR A 703 -33.18 -33.29 74.54
N LEU A 704 -33.56 -33.32 73.28
CA LEU A 704 -33.42 -34.54 72.46
C LEU A 704 -32.01 -34.69 71.80
N GLY A 705 -31.39 -33.59 71.50
CA GLY A 705 -30.05 -33.55 70.87
C GLY A 705 -28.91 -33.51 71.88
N GLY A 706 -29.15 -33.20 73.18
CA GLY A 706 -28.15 -33.15 74.25
C GLY A 706 -27.80 -34.47 74.88
N GLY A 707 -28.23 -35.59 74.30
CA GLY A 707 -28.01 -36.94 74.81
C GLY A 707 -26.96 -37.74 74.07
N ALA A 708 -26.10 -37.11 73.28
CA ALA A 708 -24.99 -37.75 72.60
C ALA A 708 -23.67 -36.98 72.84
N ASN A 709 -23.15 -37.07 74.00
CA ASN A 709 -21.73 -37.02 74.33
C ASN A 709 -21.46 -37.84 75.60
#